data_acf8f843cad9742000d169779617e0cf
#
_entry.id   acf8f843cad9742000d169779617e0cf
#
_cell.length_a   1.000
_cell.length_b   1.000
_cell.length_c   1.000
_cell.angle_alpha   90.00
_cell.angle_beta   90.00
_cell.angle_gamma   90.00
#
_symmetry.space_group_name_H-M   'P 1'
#
loop_
_entity.id
_entity.type
_entity.pdbx_description
1 polymer ?
#
loop_
_entity_poly.entity_id
_entity_poly.type
_entity_poly.pdbx_seq_one_letter_code
_entity_poly.pdbx_strand_id
1 'polypeptide(L)'
;MTVTTDGLETRLYEAGVRQRTQGGTPVRELLESLTLDQRRRAALWIHRNLCHGGADRADEWAVPWLSEQALGWTAVEADTLLRRLVGADALVDPGQLLRQFAALARLPLAAAQEAGDYDRRLLRAARQVSLSAGGRHDAGSENVAMRARLDALIGPEASDDTGLPLVLLDDEDEFGPRMRTEHATLLAGPGVAAFLEHCAAQGQVRATKRWRKQAAVLLAGMERGGETVRALLEGMGFQGEHRVAAPAWGGGSTWPGIASEGNTRLVRGLLWAAADIAEDWVVPAIAAVAINSGTGTGGSGGYCRNGKMATTAVAVLGDFGGTQAEQAVDLLGRLQRTIRNRTVLNGITAALRAVAERGGVTPSMLRERAVPSVGLDARGIREQALGDYTAVLSVTASGTPALSYRGSQGQVLKSAPKAVREEYGKQLTDIRAALKQLRTLMPVERARLEEHLMAGTRWAAADWERYYIDHPVTGTPARTLIWEASADEGERWVAGLPERTAGGWALAGAGGTAVPVTEGIVLRLWHPVRADAEEIRTWREELTGLELRQPFKQGFREVYSLTPAEKETRTCSNRFAGHILRLNQAKALLVERGWTGTQPGYFSDGRAADMVRELPRAGELTLGMGEFWRTRFSLRPVEQERDGGTASLCSTDQLRFERRRGARGPWEPTELATVPPLVLSEAMRDADLFVGVASIATDGQPRA
;
A
#
# COMPACT_ATOMS: atom_id res chain seq x y z
N MET A 1 30.91 -30.33 42.18
CA MET A 1 30.49 -29.99 43.55
C MET A 1 29.02 -30.33 43.65
N THR A 2 28.71 -31.48 44.27
CA THR A 2 27.36 -31.96 44.58
C THR A 2 26.78 -31.08 45.68
N VAL A 3 25.91 -30.17 45.34
CA VAL A 3 25.11 -29.41 46.31
C VAL A 3 24.04 -30.40 46.77
N THR A 4 24.07 -30.77 48.04
CA THR A 4 23.00 -31.44 48.74
C THR A 4 21.73 -30.61 48.63
N THR A 5 20.84 -31.02 47.75
CA THR A 5 19.47 -30.50 47.66
C THR A 5 18.80 -30.78 49.02
N ASP A 6 18.58 -29.74 49.82
CA ASP A 6 17.65 -29.78 50.94
C ASP A 6 16.36 -30.40 50.39
N GLY A 7 15.72 -31.36 51.00
CA GLY A 7 14.53 -32.07 50.53
C GLY A 7 13.29 -31.20 50.25
N LEU A 8 13.46 -29.87 50.19
CA LEU A 8 12.45 -28.86 49.92
C LEU A 8 11.86 -28.97 48.52
N GLU A 9 12.71 -29.09 47.49
CA GLU A 9 12.27 -29.23 46.08
C GLU A 9 11.42 -30.53 45.90
N THR A 10 11.85 -31.63 46.52
CA THR A 10 11.10 -32.89 46.49
C THR A 10 9.74 -32.74 47.20
N ARG A 11 9.70 -32.09 48.37
CA ARG A 11 8.46 -31.82 49.11
C ARG A 11 7.51 -30.93 48.33
N LEU A 12 7.99 -29.89 47.62
CA LEU A 12 7.19 -29.04 46.76
C LEU A 12 6.60 -29.83 45.57
N TYR A 13 7.43 -30.64 44.91
CA TYR A 13 6.96 -31.52 43.84
C TYR A 13 5.88 -32.50 44.31
N GLU A 14 6.09 -33.19 45.45
CA GLU A 14 5.12 -34.12 46.01
C GLU A 14 3.82 -33.42 46.44
N ALA A 15 3.91 -32.22 47.01
CA ALA A 15 2.74 -31.41 47.34
C ALA A 15 1.96 -31.00 46.08
N GLY A 16 2.66 -30.65 45.00
CA GLY A 16 2.06 -30.37 43.67
C GLY A 16 1.35 -31.58 43.09
N VAL A 17 1.96 -32.76 43.16
CA VAL A 17 1.34 -34.03 42.73
C VAL A 17 0.07 -34.31 43.55
N ARG A 18 0.13 -34.16 44.87
CA ARG A 18 -1.04 -34.37 45.74
C ARG A 18 -2.17 -33.40 45.42
N GLN A 19 -1.87 -32.13 45.22
CA GLN A 19 -2.87 -31.11 44.84
C GLN A 19 -3.60 -31.43 43.55
N ARG A 20 -2.90 -32.01 42.56
CA ARG A 20 -3.49 -32.47 41.31
C ARG A 20 -4.36 -33.71 41.42
N THR A 21 -3.92 -34.65 42.21
CA THR A 21 -4.55 -35.98 42.26
C THR A 21 -5.67 -36.06 43.29
N GLN A 22 -5.58 -35.29 44.37
CA GLN A 22 -6.48 -35.37 45.53
C GLN A 22 -7.26 -34.11 45.81
N GLY A 23 -6.89 -32.97 45.13
CA GLY A 23 -7.45 -31.68 45.43
C GLY A 23 -6.92 -31.06 46.73
N GLY A 24 -7.54 -29.98 47.21
CA GLY A 24 -7.11 -29.27 48.40
C GLY A 24 -6.00 -28.24 48.15
N THR A 25 -5.29 -27.81 49.19
CA THR A 25 -4.27 -26.79 49.19
C THR A 25 -2.91 -27.23 49.74
N PRO A 26 -2.42 -28.47 49.46
CA PRO A 26 -1.18 -28.99 50.05
C PRO A 26 0.08 -28.19 49.74
N VAL A 27 0.13 -27.51 48.56
CA VAL A 27 1.25 -26.60 48.22
C VAL A 27 1.24 -25.38 49.11
N ARG A 28 0.08 -24.78 49.35
CA ARG A 28 -0.08 -23.60 50.21
C ARG A 28 0.23 -23.95 51.66
N GLU A 29 -0.31 -25.06 52.18
CA GLU A 29 -0.05 -25.55 53.53
C GLU A 29 1.43 -25.79 53.77
N LEU A 30 2.14 -26.39 52.79
CA LEU A 30 3.58 -26.53 52.85
C LEU A 30 4.28 -25.21 52.91
N LEU A 31 3.96 -24.26 52.03
CA LEU A 31 4.59 -22.95 51.95
C LEU A 31 4.36 -22.11 53.25
N GLU A 32 3.18 -22.20 53.85
CA GLU A 32 2.85 -21.59 55.13
C GLU A 32 3.69 -22.14 56.31
N SER A 33 4.06 -23.42 56.24
CA SER A 33 4.91 -24.07 57.27
C SER A 33 6.40 -23.74 57.18
N LEU A 34 6.85 -23.12 56.08
CA LEU A 34 8.25 -22.82 55.84
C LEU A 34 8.70 -21.52 56.51
N THR A 35 9.99 -21.46 56.85
CA THR A 35 10.67 -20.21 57.24
C THR A 35 10.76 -19.24 56.04
N LEU A 36 11.01 -17.96 56.34
CA LEU A 36 11.12 -16.91 55.32
C LEU A 36 12.19 -17.26 54.27
N ASP A 37 13.37 -17.71 54.67
CA ASP A 37 14.46 -18.12 53.81
C ASP A 37 14.06 -19.35 52.94
N GLN A 38 13.35 -20.30 53.52
CA GLN A 38 12.84 -21.45 52.77
C GLN A 38 11.75 -21.04 51.75
N ARG A 39 10.89 -20.07 52.06
CA ARG A 39 9.90 -19.51 51.12
C ARG A 39 10.58 -18.80 49.96
N ARG A 40 11.64 -18.03 50.19
CA ARG A 40 12.43 -17.44 49.11
C ARG A 40 13.04 -18.48 48.18
N ARG A 41 13.67 -19.52 48.73
CA ARG A 41 14.22 -20.62 47.94
C ARG A 41 13.14 -21.36 47.17
N ALA A 42 11.98 -21.61 47.76
CA ALA A 42 10.83 -22.20 47.10
C ALA A 42 10.36 -21.31 45.91
N ALA A 43 10.25 -20.01 46.12
CA ALA A 43 9.86 -19.05 45.06
C ALA A 43 10.86 -19.05 43.89
N LEU A 44 12.17 -19.07 44.18
CA LEU A 44 13.23 -19.13 43.14
C LEU A 44 13.16 -20.46 42.36
N TRP A 45 12.85 -21.56 42.99
CA TRP A 45 12.70 -22.86 42.36
C TRP A 45 11.43 -22.94 41.48
N ILE A 46 10.29 -22.48 42.00
CA ILE A 46 9.01 -22.41 41.28
C ILE A 46 9.15 -21.56 40.04
N HIS A 47 9.72 -20.36 40.18
CA HIS A 47 9.91 -19.44 39.03
C HIS A 47 10.82 -20.05 37.96
N ARG A 48 11.90 -20.74 38.37
CA ARG A 48 12.77 -21.47 37.45
C ARG A 48 12.00 -22.52 36.65
N ASN A 49 11.14 -23.30 37.29
CA ASN A 49 10.35 -24.33 36.62
C ASN A 49 9.35 -23.74 35.64
N LEU A 50 8.68 -22.66 36.01
CA LEU A 50 7.79 -21.88 35.11
C LEU A 50 8.51 -21.43 33.85
N CYS A 51 9.72 -20.86 33.98
CA CYS A 51 10.50 -20.38 32.83
C CYS A 51 10.99 -21.52 31.90
N HIS A 52 11.02 -22.76 32.35
CA HIS A 52 11.42 -23.93 31.54
C HIS A 52 10.24 -24.73 30.96
N GLY A 53 9.03 -24.14 30.99
CA GLY A 53 7.84 -24.78 30.41
C GLY A 53 7.29 -25.97 31.21
N GLY A 54 7.85 -26.22 32.39
CA GLY A 54 7.39 -27.24 33.35
C GLY A 54 6.20 -26.75 34.20
N ALA A 55 5.29 -25.98 33.64
CA ALA A 55 4.15 -25.43 34.36
C ALA A 55 3.16 -26.54 34.75
N ASP A 56 3.38 -27.07 35.92
CA ASP A 56 2.35 -27.76 36.66
C ASP A 56 1.34 -26.73 37.22
N ARG A 57 0.04 -26.99 37.14
CA ARG A 57 -0.99 -26.11 37.72
C ARG A 57 -0.76 -25.73 39.18
N ALA A 58 0.05 -26.50 39.91
CA ALA A 58 0.46 -26.18 41.26
C ALA A 58 1.30 -24.88 41.35
N ASP A 59 2.14 -24.62 40.34
CA ASP A 59 2.99 -23.42 40.28
C ASP A 59 2.15 -22.15 40.04
N GLU A 60 1.06 -22.29 39.28
CA GLU A 60 0.11 -21.18 39.05
C GLU A 60 -0.57 -20.72 40.34
N TRP A 61 -0.75 -21.59 41.33
CA TRP A 61 -1.40 -21.25 42.61
C TRP A 61 -0.42 -20.67 43.64
N ALA A 62 0.82 -21.11 43.61
CA ALA A 62 1.84 -20.68 44.54
C ALA A 62 2.35 -19.24 44.22
N VAL A 63 2.48 -18.89 42.95
CA VAL A 63 3.04 -17.62 42.51
C VAL A 63 2.27 -16.38 42.98
N PRO A 64 0.92 -16.32 42.87
CA PRO A 64 0.16 -15.19 43.40
C PRO A 64 0.38 -15.00 44.91
N TRP A 65 0.28 -16.08 45.67
CA TRP A 65 0.44 -16.05 47.11
C TRP A 65 1.86 -15.62 47.52
N LEU A 66 2.92 -16.19 46.91
CA LEU A 66 4.31 -15.81 47.18
C LEU A 66 4.62 -14.38 46.78
N SER A 67 4.01 -13.86 45.71
CA SER A 67 4.23 -12.48 45.26
C SER A 67 3.58 -11.40 46.14
N GLU A 68 2.64 -11.81 47.04
CA GLU A 68 1.99 -10.92 48.00
C GLU A 68 2.69 -10.93 49.35
N GLN A 69 3.69 -11.80 49.56
CA GLN A 69 4.44 -11.91 50.81
C GLN A 69 5.70 -11.02 50.74
N ALA A 70 6.01 -10.35 51.87
CA ALA A 70 7.32 -9.74 52.08
C ALA A 70 8.33 -10.86 52.41
N LEU A 71 9.17 -11.20 51.44
CA LEU A 71 10.10 -12.34 51.51
C LEU A 71 11.54 -11.89 51.82
N GLY A 72 11.81 -10.57 51.98
CA GLY A 72 13.13 -10.05 52.25
C GLY A 72 14.09 -10.22 51.04
N TRP A 73 13.62 -9.92 49.83
CA TRP A 73 14.37 -10.07 48.61
C TRP A 73 15.62 -9.20 48.59
N THR A 74 16.72 -9.78 48.10
CA THR A 74 17.96 -9.04 47.84
C THR A 74 17.99 -8.58 46.38
N ALA A 75 18.76 -7.54 46.07
CA ALA A 75 19.00 -7.08 44.69
C ALA A 75 19.49 -8.19 43.74
N VAL A 76 20.38 -9.05 44.22
CA VAL A 76 20.93 -10.19 43.46
C VAL A 76 19.84 -11.21 43.10
N GLU A 77 18.92 -11.49 44.03
CA GLU A 77 17.82 -12.43 43.81
C GLU A 77 16.76 -11.82 42.88
N ALA A 78 16.46 -10.53 43.02
CA ALA A 78 15.59 -9.78 42.12
C ALA A 78 16.13 -9.79 40.67
N ASP A 79 17.40 -9.48 40.50
CA ASP A 79 18.09 -9.54 39.19
C ASP A 79 18.12 -10.98 38.61
N THR A 80 18.26 -11.99 39.46
CA THR A 80 18.21 -13.38 39.03
C THR A 80 16.84 -13.75 38.47
N LEU A 81 15.77 -13.33 39.14
CA LEU A 81 14.40 -13.55 38.67
C LEU A 81 14.12 -12.79 37.37
N LEU A 82 14.55 -11.53 37.26
CA LEU A 82 14.43 -10.73 36.06
C LEU A 82 15.19 -11.34 34.88
N ARG A 83 16.45 -11.81 35.06
CA ARG A 83 17.20 -12.50 34.00
C ARG A 83 16.51 -13.78 33.52
N ARG A 84 15.86 -14.54 34.41
CA ARG A 84 15.07 -15.70 34.04
C ARG A 84 13.84 -15.34 33.25
N LEU A 85 13.14 -14.26 33.63
CA LEU A 85 12.00 -13.74 32.88
C LEU A 85 12.42 -13.31 31.47
N VAL A 86 13.53 -12.59 31.31
CA VAL A 86 14.09 -12.20 30.04
C VAL A 86 14.50 -13.43 29.19
N GLY A 87 15.09 -14.43 29.83
CA GLY A 87 15.50 -15.67 29.13
C GLY A 87 14.34 -16.61 28.76
N ALA A 88 13.15 -16.41 29.30
CA ALA A 88 11.99 -17.23 29.04
C ALA A 88 11.53 -17.17 27.56
N ASP A 89 11.77 -16.06 26.86
CA ASP A 89 11.48 -15.88 25.43
C ASP A 89 12.21 -16.90 24.54
N ALA A 90 13.39 -17.36 24.96
CA ALA A 90 14.16 -18.38 24.23
C ALA A 90 13.76 -19.84 24.58
N LEU A 91 13.02 -20.06 25.66
CA LEU A 91 12.75 -21.36 26.23
C LEU A 91 11.28 -21.79 26.14
N VAL A 92 10.37 -20.83 25.99
CA VAL A 92 8.92 -21.04 26.01
C VAL A 92 8.33 -20.70 24.65
N ASP A 93 7.39 -21.50 24.17
CA ASP A 93 6.64 -21.19 22.95
C ASP A 93 5.95 -19.82 23.05
N PRO A 94 5.98 -18.97 22.02
CA PRO A 94 5.40 -17.62 22.07
C PRO A 94 3.93 -17.56 22.49
N GLY A 95 3.11 -18.54 22.07
CA GLY A 95 1.71 -18.61 22.47
C GLY A 95 1.54 -19.02 23.95
N GLN A 96 2.46 -19.80 24.49
CA GLN A 96 2.50 -20.15 25.90
C GLN A 96 3.01 -18.98 26.74
N LEU A 97 4.04 -18.27 26.28
CA LEU A 97 4.56 -17.08 26.92
C LEU A 97 3.47 -16.00 27.05
N LEU A 98 2.65 -15.80 26.01
CA LEU A 98 1.50 -14.89 26.06
C LEU A 98 0.51 -15.24 27.17
N ARG A 99 0.17 -16.52 27.29
CA ARG A 99 -0.80 -16.99 28.32
C ARG A 99 -0.23 -16.93 29.73
N GLN A 100 1.07 -17.07 29.90
CA GLN A 100 1.74 -17.22 31.19
C GLN A 100 2.53 -15.97 31.63
N PHE A 101 2.60 -14.91 30.81
CA PHE A 101 3.43 -13.74 31.10
C PHE A 101 3.12 -13.16 32.50
N ALA A 102 1.86 -13.04 32.86
CA ALA A 102 1.50 -12.52 34.21
C ALA A 102 2.05 -13.41 35.33
N ALA A 103 1.96 -14.72 35.19
CA ALA A 103 2.52 -15.65 36.18
C ALA A 103 4.05 -15.55 36.25
N LEU A 104 4.72 -15.49 35.09
CA LEU A 104 6.17 -15.34 34.98
C LEU A 104 6.69 -14.02 35.54
N ALA A 105 5.93 -12.91 35.38
CA ALA A 105 6.35 -11.58 35.79
C ALA A 105 6.08 -11.27 37.26
N ARG A 106 5.10 -11.91 37.91
CA ARG A 106 4.67 -11.56 39.27
C ARG A 106 5.78 -11.60 40.31
N LEU A 107 6.52 -12.69 40.40
CA LEU A 107 7.63 -12.82 41.37
C LEU A 107 8.80 -11.90 41.06
N PRO A 108 9.32 -11.79 39.82
CA PRO A 108 10.37 -10.82 39.50
C PRO A 108 10.02 -9.38 39.85
N LEU A 109 8.78 -8.94 39.56
CA LEU A 109 8.35 -7.57 39.83
C LEU A 109 8.11 -7.33 41.35
N ALA A 110 7.61 -8.34 42.08
CA ALA A 110 7.49 -8.27 43.52
C ALA A 110 8.87 -8.16 44.19
N ALA A 111 9.81 -9.01 43.75
CA ALA A 111 11.18 -9.00 44.26
C ALA A 111 11.91 -7.67 43.96
N ALA A 112 11.79 -7.15 42.75
CA ALA A 112 12.38 -5.85 42.38
C ALA A 112 11.79 -4.71 43.22
N GLN A 113 10.48 -4.67 43.41
CA GLN A 113 9.79 -3.66 44.19
C GLN A 113 10.19 -3.72 45.66
N GLU A 114 10.32 -4.90 46.24
CA GLU A 114 10.70 -5.08 47.64
C GLU A 114 12.19 -4.77 47.88
N ALA A 115 13.07 -5.25 46.98
CA ALA A 115 14.51 -5.01 47.08
C ALA A 115 14.88 -3.51 46.95
N GLY A 116 14.10 -2.74 46.17
CA GLY A 116 14.33 -1.32 45.95
C GLY A 116 15.57 -1.00 45.11
N ASP A 117 16.48 -1.96 44.95
CA ASP A 117 17.66 -1.90 44.11
C ASP A 117 17.65 -3.07 43.13
N TYR A 118 17.78 -2.76 41.83
CA TYR A 118 17.70 -3.73 40.74
C TYR A 118 18.27 -3.17 39.42
N ASP A 119 18.73 -4.04 38.52
CA ASP A 119 19.19 -3.64 37.21
C ASP A 119 18.02 -3.21 36.29
N ARG A 120 17.87 -1.92 36.09
CA ARG A 120 16.83 -1.35 35.21
C ARG A 120 16.92 -1.84 33.76
N ARG A 121 18.10 -2.29 33.30
CA ARG A 121 18.26 -2.90 31.96
C ARG A 121 17.49 -4.21 31.86
N LEU A 122 17.45 -5.00 32.94
CA LEU A 122 16.69 -6.23 32.99
C LEU A 122 15.18 -5.96 32.98
N LEU A 123 14.70 -4.90 33.66
CA LEU A 123 13.30 -4.50 33.56
C LEU A 123 12.90 -4.08 32.14
N ARG A 124 13.75 -3.34 31.43
CA ARG A 124 13.52 -2.97 30.03
C ARG A 124 13.50 -4.21 29.13
N ALA A 125 14.43 -5.11 29.31
CA ALA A 125 14.44 -6.37 28.58
C ALA A 125 13.18 -7.23 28.90
N ALA A 126 12.72 -7.27 30.15
CA ALA A 126 11.47 -7.92 30.54
C ALA A 126 10.24 -7.26 29.88
N ARG A 127 10.28 -5.92 29.70
CA ARG A 127 9.28 -5.19 28.94
C ARG A 127 9.22 -5.64 27.49
N GLN A 128 10.36 -5.85 26.84
CA GLN A 128 10.43 -6.42 25.50
C GLN A 128 9.78 -7.82 25.41
N VAL A 129 10.09 -8.70 26.37
CA VAL A 129 9.44 -10.01 26.48
C VAL A 129 7.91 -9.85 26.57
N SER A 130 7.43 -8.88 27.36
CA SER A 130 5.99 -8.62 27.49
C SER A 130 5.32 -8.19 26.18
N LEU A 131 6.05 -7.51 25.33
CA LEU A 131 5.57 -6.99 24.04
C LEU A 131 5.62 -8.08 22.97
N SER A 132 6.67 -8.88 22.95
CA SER A 132 6.79 -10.09 22.11
C SER A 132 5.66 -11.09 22.40
N ALA A 133 5.24 -11.19 23.67
CA ALA A 133 4.14 -12.03 24.12
C ALA A 133 2.73 -11.47 23.84
N GLY A 134 2.58 -10.20 23.46
CA GLY A 134 1.30 -9.51 23.57
C GLY A 134 0.55 -9.10 22.31
N GLY A 135 -0.25 -9.98 21.74
CA GLY A 135 -1.39 -9.58 20.89
C GLY A 135 -2.56 -9.00 21.69
N ARG A 136 -3.20 -7.94 21.18
CA ARG A 136 -4.16 -7.08 21.88
C ARG A 136 -5.51 -7.67 22.26
N HIS A 137 -5.89 -8.86 21.84
CA HIS A 137 -7.27 -9.35 22.04
C HIS A 137 -7.44 -10.38 23.14
N ASP A 138 -6.34 -10.99 23.68
CA ASP A 138 -6.39 -11.99 24.75
C ASP A 138 -5.37 -11.75 25.88
N ALA A 139 -4.79 -10.58 25.97
CA ALA A 139 -4.07 -10.19 27.17
C ALA A 139 -5.11 -10.00 28.26
N GLY A 140 -5.37 -11.03 29.06
CA GLY A 140 -6.23 -10.94 30.24
C GLY A 140 -5.83 -9.72 31.07
N SER A 141 -6.75 -9.20 31.85
CA SER A 141 -6.55 -8.02 32.72
C SER A 141 -5.26 -8.09 33.55
N GLU A 142 -4.80 -9.28 33.86
CA GLU A 142 -3.56 -9.55 34.60
C GLU A 142 -2.27 -9.20 33.83
N ASN A 143 -2.18 -9.53 32.55
CA ASN A 143 -1.03 -9.16 31.73
C ASN A 143 -0.91 -7.65 31.58
N VAL A 144 -2.05 -6.96 31.43
CA VAL A 144 -2.10 -5.48 31.39
C VAL A 144 -1.63 -4.88 32.73
N ALA A 145 -2.07 -5.44 33.85
CA ALA A 145 -1.65 -4.99 35.18
C ALA A 145 -0.15 -5.22 35.43
N MET A 146 0.39 -6.37 34.99
CA MET A 146 1.83 -6.64 35.13
C MET A 146 2.69 -5.71 34.27
N ARG A 147 2.25 -5.37 33.06
CA ARG A 147 2.92 -4.37 32.22
C ARG A 147 2.91 -2.97 32.87
N ALA A 148 1.75 -2.54 33.36
CA ALA A 148 1.66 -1.26 34.04
C ALA A 148 2.57 -1.19 35.29
N ARG A 149 2.68 -2.29 36.03
CA ARG A 149 3.59 -2.39 37.18
C ARG A 149 5.05 -2.34 36.75
N LEU A 150 5.39 -3.01 35.65
CA LEU A 150 6.73 -2.99 35.07
C LEU A 150 7.11 -1.58 34.59
N ASP A 151 6.22 -0.90 33.89
CA ASP A 151 6.41 0.47 33.45
C ASP A 151 6.58 1.45 34.65
N ALA A 152 5.85 1.22 35.74
CA ALA A 152 6.00 2.01 36.97
C ALA A 152 7.37 1.81 37.62
N LEU A 153 7.92 0.58 37.60
CA LEU A 153 9.25 0.27 38.13
C LEU A 153 10.39 0.82 37.26
N ILE A 154 10.22 0.85 35.96
CA ILE A 154 11.16 1.50 35.03
C ILE A 154 11.22 3.01 35.31
N GLY A 155 10.08 3.62 35.64
CA GLY A 155 9.93 5.03 36.00
C GLY A 155 10.05 6.00 34.83
N PRO A 156 9.54 7.24 34.95
CA PRO A 156 9.56 8.23 33.86
C PRO A 156 10.95 8.86 33.63
N GLU A 157 11.91 8.66 34.55
CA GLU A 157 13.19 9.37 34.55
C GLU A 157 14.32 8.68 33.75
N ALA A 158 14.05 7.61 33.06
CA ALA A 158 15.08 7.02 32.17
C ALA A 158 15.16 7.85 30.89
N SER A 159 15.85 8.98 30.90
CA SER A 159 16.34 9.67 29.71
C SER A 159 17.77 9.21 29.39
N ASP A 160 18.11 9.21 28.11
CA ASP A 160 19.49 9.05 27.64
C ASP A 160 20.21 10.42 27.59
N ASP A 161 21.39 10.47 26.97
CA ASP A 161 22.17 11.69 26.78
C ASP A 161 21.43 12.79 25.99
N THR A 162 20.32 12.45 25.30
CA THR A 162 19.46 13.42 24.60
C THR A 162 18.48 14.14 25.53
N GLY A 163 18.30 13.67 26.75
CA GLY A 163 17.30 14.19 27.71
C GLY A 163 15.86 13.78 27.35
N LEU A 164 15.65 12.98 26.28
CA LEU A 164 14.32 12.50 25.90
C LEU A 164 13.90 11.32 26.77
N PRO A 165 12.62 11.27 27.23
CA PRO A 165 12.05 10.07 27.83
C PRO A 165 12.23 8.86 26.91
N LEU A 166 12.62 7.70 27.45
CA LEU A 166 12.87 6.49 26.65
C LEU A 166 11.61 5.92 25.97
N VAL A 167 10.44 6.35 26.39
CA VAL A 167 9.16 6.01 25.76
C VAL A 167 8.97 6.72 24.40
N LEU A 168 9.72 7.78 24.16
CA LEU A 168 9.76 8.49 22.87
C LEU A 168 10.97 8.01 22.08
N LEU A 169 10.79 7.65 20.81
CA LEU A 169 11.81 6.96 20.03
C LEU A 169 12.33 5.73 20.82
N ASP A 170 11.38 4.85 21.17
CA ASP A 170 11.62 3.68 22.00
C ASP A 170 12.64 2.71 21.36
N ASP A 171 13.20 1.86 22.20
CA ASP A 171 14.18 0.84 21.83
C ASP A 171 13.56 -0.52 21.46
N GLU A 172 12.23 -0.54 21.21
CA GLU A 172 11.50 -1.75 20.81
C GLU A 172 11.73 -2.13 19.35
N ASP A 173 12.40 -1.27 18.60
CA ASP A 173 12.81 -1.48 17.21
C ASP A 173 14.19 -0.83 16.96
N GLU A 174 14.68 -0.93 15.73
CA GLU A 174 15.96 -0.33 15.34
C GLU A 174 15.87 1.17 15.05
N PHE A 175 14.66 1.69 14.80
CA PHE A 175 14.46 3.09 14.41
C PHE A 175 14.74 4.05 15.58
N GLY A 176 14.17 3.80 16.75
CA GLY A 176 14.34 4.67 17.90
C GLY A 176 15.81 4.88 18.31
N PRO A 177 16.56 3.80 18.61
CA PRO A 177 17.99 3.89 18.95
C PRO A 177 18.84 4.57 17.89
N ARG A 178 18.57 4.28 16.62
CA ARG A 178 19.30 4.89 15.49
C ARG A 178 19.05 6.41 15.45
N MET A 179 17.80 6.86 15.53
CA MET A 179 17.48 8.28 15.52
C MET A 179 18.11 9.03 16.71
N ARG A 180 18.09 8.42 17.90
CA ARG A 180 18.73 8.98 19.09
C ARG A 180 20.24 9.15 18.92
N THR A 181 20.90 8.22 18.22
CA THR A 181 22.35 8.28 17.97
C THR A 181 22.68 9.28 16.85
N GLU A 182 22.01 9.18 15.71
CA GLU A 182 22.32 9.99 14.52
C GLU A 182 21.95 11.47 14.70
N HIS A 183 20.89 11.75 15.49
CA HIS A 183 20.31 13.09 15.64
C HIS A 183 20.32 13.59 17.08
N ALA A 184 21.23 13.12 17.94
CA ALA A 184 21.29 13.46 19.36
C ALA A 184 21.19 14.97 19.62
N THR A 185 21.96 15.79 18.89
CA THR A 185 21.98 17.24 19.04
C THR A 185 20.62 17.90 18.70
N LEU A 186 19.91 17.40 17.67
CA LEU A 186 18.57 17.90 17.34
C LEU A 186 17.55 17.51 18.41
N LEU A 187 17.65 16.27 18.88
CA LEU A 187 16.71 15.70 19.84
C LEU A 187 16.86 16.28 21.26
N ALA A 188 18.08 16.75 21.62
CA ALA A 188 18.32 17.46 22.89
C ALA A 188 17.82 18.92 22.88
N GLY A 189 17.30 19.41 21.76
CA GLY A 189 16.84 20.79 21.62
C GLY A 189 15.64 21.14 22.53
N PRO A 190 15.53 22.39 22.95
CA PRO A 190 14.39 22.86 23.78
C PRO A 190 13.05 22.61 23.08
N GLY A 191 12.06 22.12 23.82
CA GLY A 191 10.71 21.87 23.31
C GLY A 191 10.52 20.56 22.52
N VAL A 192 11.61 19.86 22.13
CA VAL A 192 11.53 18.63 21.35
C VAL A 192 10.76 17.53 22.08
N ALA A 193 11.05 17.29 23.36
CA ALA A 193 10.34 16.28 24.15
C ALA A 193 8.83 16.51 24.16
N ALA A 194 8.38 17.72 24.47
CA ALA A 194 6.95 18.06 24.51
C ALA A 194 6.27 17.94 23.14
N PHE A 195 6.98 18.28 22.07
CA PHE A 195 6.48 18.10 20.69
C PHE A 195 6.35 16.61 20.34
N LEU A 196 7.36 15.77 20.62
CA LEU A 196 7.33 14.34 20.35
C LEU A 196 6.27 13.62 21.21
N GLU A 197 6.07 14.01 22.48
CA GLU A 197 4.97 13.51 23.32
C GLU A 197 3.60 13.80 22.68
N HIS A 198 3.41 15.04 22.19
CA HIS A 198 2.19 15.40 21.49
C HIS A 198 2.00 14.57 20.22
N CYS A 199 3.06 14.32 19.45
CA CYS A 199 3.04 13.45 18.29
C CYS A 199 2.70 12.00 18.65
N ALA A 200 3.33 11.43 19.67
CA ALA A 200 3.10 10.06 20.15
C ALA A 200 1.67 9.84 20.69
N ALA A 201 0.99 10.89 21.14
CA ALA A 201 -0.41 10.85 21.56
C ALA A 201 -1.40 10.70 20.37
N GLN A 202 -0.96 10.87 19.11
CA GLN A 202 -1.82 10.77 17.93
C GLN A 202 -2.19 9.32 17.61
N GLY A 203 -3.36 8.89 18.05
CA GLY A 203 -3.87 7.53 17.87
C GLY A 203 -4.72 7.31 16.62
N GLN A 204 -5.24 8.36 15.98
CA GLN A 204 -6.19 8.29 14.88
C GLN A 204 -5.50 8.38 13.50
N VAL A 205 -6.15 7.88 12.44
CA VAL A 205 -5.66 8.02 11.06
C VAL A 205 -5.62 9.50 10.65
N ARG A 206 -6.61 10.30 11.07
CA ARG A 206 -6.67 11.75 10.79
C ARG A 206 -6.53 12.53 12.09
N ALA A 207 -5.67 13.54 12.07
CA ALA A 207 -5.53 14.48 13.16
C ALA A 207 -6.70 15.49 13.18
N THR A 208 -7.17 15.82 14.37
CA THR A 208 -8.19 16.86 14.54
C THR A 208 -7.60 18.25 14.34
N LYS A 209 -8.43 19.23 13.96
CA LYS A 209 -7.99 20.64 13.85
C LYS A 209 -7.35 21.18 15.14
N ARG A 210 -7.90 20.79 16.30
CA ARG A 210 -7.36 21.17 17.62
C ARG A 210 -5.96 20.60 17.83
N TRP A 211 -5.77 19.32 17.51
CA TRP A 211 -4.48 18.64 17.64
C TRP A 211 -3.43 19.29 16.72
N ARG A 212 -3.75 19.55 15.43
CA ARG A 212 -2.85 20.22 14.48
C ARG A 212 -2.45 21.61 14.94
N LYS A 213 -3.41 22.41 15.45
CA LYS A 213 -3.11 23.75 16.00
C LYS A 213 -2.10 23.67 17.15
N GLN A 214 -2.26 22.70 18.06
CA GLN A 214 -1.32 22.50 19.15
C GLN A 214 0.04 22.02 18.65
N ALA A 215 0.09 21.09 17.70
CA ALA A 215 1.33 20.63 17.07
C ALA A 215 2.10 21.79 16.41
N ALA A 216 1.40 22.66 15.68
CA ALA A 216 2.00 23.84 15.06
C ALA A 216 2.59 24.83 16.09
N VAL A 217 1.91 25.04 17.23
CA VAL A 217 2.42 25.89 18.32
C VAL A 217 3.70 25.28 18.92
N LEU A 218 3.69 23.99 19.21
CA LEU A 218 4.87 23.30 19.75
C LEU A 218 6.03 23.31 18.76
N LEU A 219 5.76 23.05 17.48
CA LEU A 219 6.76 23.07 16.42
C LEU A 219 7.40 24.46 16.25
N ALA A 220 6.59 25.52 16.27
CA ALA A 220 7.07 26.90 16.18
C ALA A 220 7.89 27.33 17.41
N GLY A 221 7.70 26.68 18.56
CA GLY A 221 8.49 26.91 19.78
C GLY A 221 9.86 26.22 19.77
N MET A 222 10.16 25.40 18.79
CA MET A 222 11.45 24.71 18.63
C MET A 222 12.38 25.51 17.72
N GLU A 223 13.64 25.69 18.12
CA GLU A 223 14.64 26.41 17.32
C GLU A 223 14.88 25.75 15.94
N ARG A 224 14.90 24.41 15.89
CA ARG A 224 15.16 23.60 14.68
C ARG A 224 14.04 22.60 14.41
N GLY A 225 12.79 23.01 14.61
CA GLY A 225 11.64 22.13 14.54
C GLY A 225 11.45 21.45 13.17
N GLY A 226 11.55 22.20 12.07
CA GLY A 226 11.46 21.67 10.71
C GLY A 226 12.55 20.63 10.40
N GLU A 227 13.79 20.88 10.80
CA GLU A 227 14.90 19.94 10.63
C GLU A 227 14.70 18.65 11.45
N THR A 228 14.19 18.78 12.68
CA THR A 228 13.88 17.62 13.52
C THR A 228 12.81 16.73 12.90
N VAL A 229 11.72 17.31 12.41
CA VAL A 229 10.66 16.58 11.73
C VAL A 229 11.19 15.93 10.45
N ARG A 230 11.97 16.65 9.66
CA ARG A 230 12.60 16.16 8.44
C ARG A 230 13.49 14.94 8.71
N ALA A 231 14.41 15.07 9.66
CA ALA A 231 15.36 14.00 10.02
C ALA A 231 14.63 12.70 10.42
N LEU A 232 13.59 12.82 11.25
CA LEU A 232 12.81 11.67 11.70
C LEU A 232 11.97 11.03 10.56
N LEU A 233 11.38 11.83 9.68
CA LEU A 233 10.60 11.32 8.55
C LEU A 233 11.49 10.69 7.48
N GLU A 234 12.61 11.32 7.13
CA GLU A 234 13.60 10.75 6.20
C GLU A 234 14.18 9.45 6.78
N GLY A 235 14.53 9.45 8.09
CA GLY A 235 14.96 8.24 8.79
C GLY A 235 13.98 7.09 8.68
N MET A 236 12.68 7.35 8.85
CA MET A 236 11.64 6.34 8.68
C MET A 236 11.42 5.96 7.21
N GLY A 237 11.54 6.89 6.29
CA GLY A 237 11.41 6.63 4.85
C GLY A 237 12.46 5.64 4.31
N PHE A 238 13.62 5.57 4.94
CA PHE A 238 14.72 4.65 4.59
C PHE A 238 14.96 3.54 5.62
N GLN A 239 14.07 3.40 6.63
CA GLN A 239 14.23 2.37 7.66
C GLN A 239 14.23 0.98 7.06
N GLY A 240 15.28 0.20 7.40
CA GLY A 240 15.40 -1.20 7.03
C GLY A 240 14.34 -2.07 7.69
N GLU A 241 14.05 -3.20 7.06
CA GLU A 241 13.16 -4.19 7.63
C GLU A 241 13.88 -5.01 8.71
N HIS A 242 13.23 -5.17 9.84
CA HIS A 242 13.71 -5.97 10.97
C HIS A 242 12.53 -6.66 11.66
N ARG A 243 12.79 -7.46 12.69
CA ARG A 243 11.73 -8.15 13.42
C ARG A 243 11.14 -7.22 14.46
N VAL A 244 9.86 -6.92 14.32
CA VAL A 244 9.06 -6.15 15.28
C VAL A 244 7.98 -7.04 15.88
N ALA A 245 7.45 -6.67 17.03
CA ALA A 245 6.31 -7.38 17.64
C ALA A 245 5.14 -7.45 16.66
N ALA A 246 4.57 -8.65 16.49
CA ALA A 246 3.44 -8.85 15.57
C ALA A 246 2.23 -8.02 16.00
N PRO A 247 1.40 -7.58 15.02
CA PRO A 247 0.08 -7.03 15.35
C PRO A 247 -0.75 -8.04 16.14
N ALA A 248 -1.73 -7.55 16.88
CA ALA A 248 -2.55 -8.29 17.84
C ALA A 248 -3.15 -9.65 17.38
N TRP A 249 -3.29 -9.84 16.07
CA TRP A 249 -3.80 -11.09 15.46
C TRP A 249 -2.70 -12.11 15.13
N GLY A 250 -1.44 -11.79 15.35
CA GLY A 250 -0.27 -12.62 14.98
C GLY A 250 0.20 -13.60 16.05
N GLY A 251 -0.51 -13.79 17.14
CA GLY A 251 -0.25 -14.87 18.11
C GLY A 251 1.11 -14.80 18.82
N GLY A 252 1.64 -13.61 19.11
CA GLY A 252 2.90 -13.47 19.85
C GLY A 252 4.19 -13.69 19.04
N SER A 253 4.09 -13.87 17.73
CA SER A 253 5.25 -13.97 16.83
C SER A 253 5.82 -12.61 16.50
N THR A 254 7.12 -12.54 16.19
CA THR A 254 7.71 -11.35 15.57
C THR A 254 7.41 -11.36 14.08
N TRP A 255 7.14 -10.17 13.52
CA TRP A 255 6.82 -9.99 12.13
C TRP A 255 7.88 -9.11 11.45
N PRO A 256 8.20 -9.33 10.15
CA PRO A 256 9.01 -8.38 9.41
C PRO A 256 8.31 -7.03 9.33
N GLY A 257 8.91 -5.99 9.91
CA GLY A 257 8.34 -4.66 9.99
C GLY A 257 9.44 -3.59 10.01
N ILE A 258 9.06 -2.34 10.22
CA ILE A 258 9.98 -1.19 10.22
C ILE A 258 9.89 -0.35 11.49
N ALA A 259 8.89 -0.56 12.31
CA ALA A 259 8.69 0.21 13.56
C ALA A 259 7.81 -0.53 14.56
N SER A 260 8.10 -0.32 15.84
CA SER A 260 7.27 -0.69 16.98
C SER A 260 5.90 0.03 16.95
N GLU A 261 4.98 -0.34 17.83
CA GLU A 261 3.71 0.37 17.98
C GLU A 261 3.90 1.79 18.54
N GLY A 262 4.88 2.00 19.44
CA GLY A 262 5.26 3.29 20.00
C GLY A 262 5.79 4.23 18.93
N ASN A 263 6.82 3.80 18.21
CA ASN A 263 7.42 4.56 17.12
C ASN A 263 6.43 4.75 15.94
N THR A 264 5.54 3.79 15.69
CA THR A 264 4.45 3.95 14.70
C THR A 264 3.52 5.11 15.06
N ARG A 265 3.11 5.23 16.34
CA ARG A 265 2.25 6.35 16.80
C ARG A 265 2.97 7.67 16.67
N LEU A 266 4.22 7.72 17.10
CA LEU A 266 5.06 8.91 17.00
C LEU A 266 5.17 9.40 15.56
N VAL A 267 5.55 8.52 14.63
CA VAL A 267 5.69 8.87 13.19
C VAL A 267 4.38 9.32 12.58
N ARG A 268 3.24 8.73 12.96
CA ARG A 268 1.92 9.20 12.51
C ARG A 268 1.61 10.61 12.96
N GLY A 269 2.02 10.99 14.17
CA GLY A 269 1.96 12.38 14.63
C GLY A 269 2.88 13.30 13.82
N LEU A 270 4.13 12.89 13.58
CA LEU A 270 5.09 13.65 12.76
C LEU A 270 4.58 13.89 11.34
N LEU A 271 3.95 12.89 10.70
CA LEU A 271 3.34 13.03 9.38
C LEU A 271 2.28 14.14 9.34
N TRP A 272 1.41 14.22 10.36
CA TRP A 272 0.40 15.28 10.45
C TRP A 272 0.99 16.64 10.84
N ALA A 273 2.04 16.68 11.67
CA ALA A 273 2.73 17.92 11.99
C ALA A 273 3.47 18.49 10.78
N ALA A 274 4.05 17.63 9.93
CA ALA A 274 4.69 18.01 8.69
C ALA A 274 3.72 18.59 7.64
N ALA A 275 2.44 18.22 7.68
CA ALA A 275 1.43 18.69 6.73
C ALA A 275 1.25 20.21 6.70
N ASP A 276 1.61 20.89 7.78
CA ASP A 276 1.51 22.35 7.91
C ASP A 276 2.84 23.07 7.60
N ILE A 277 3.89 22.35 7.20
CA ILE A 277 5.19 22.91 6.79
C ILE A 277 5.20 23.14 5.28
N ALA A 278 5.45 24.40 4.85
CA ALA A 278 5.47 24.81 3.45
C ALA A 278 6.88 24.73 2.85
N GLU A 279 7.52 23.54 2.88
CA GLU A 279 8.85 23.31 2.32
C GLU A 279 8.84 22.16 1.31
N ASP A 280 9.73 22.21 0.31
CA ASP A 280 9.76 21.25 -0.82
C ASP A 280 10.09 19.80 -0.42
N TRP A 281 10.78 19.58 0.71
CA TRP A 281 11.13 18.24 1.20
C TRP A 281 9.94 17.48 1.79
N VAL A 282 8.88 18.16 2.19
CA VAL A 282 7.78 17.59 2.99
C VAL A 282 7.04 16.49 2.23
N VAL A 283 6.56 16.82 1.03
CA VAL A 283 5.77 15.86 0.23
C VAL A 283 6.60 14.63 -0.18
N PRO A 284 7.86 14.78 -0.65
CA PRO A 284 8.75 13.63 -0.89
C PRO A 284 9.02 12.76 0.35
N ALA A 285 9.28 13.36 1.51
CA ALA A 285 9.54 12.61 2.74
C ALA A 285 8.33 11.80 3.20
N ILE A 286 7.13 12.39 3.17
CA ILE A 286 5.88 11.69 3.49
C ILE A 286 5.64 10.54 2.49
N ALA A 287 5.90 10.75 1.20
CA ALA A 287 5.76 9.71 0.18
C ALA A 287 6.77 8.58 0.38
N ALA A 288 8.00 8.87 0.80
CA ALA A 288 9.01 7.85 1.14
C ALA A 288 8.54 6.97 2.31
N VAL A 289 7.99 7.58 3.36
CA VAL A 289 7.37 6.85 4.48
C VAL A 289 6.19 6.00 3.99
N ALA A 290 5.33 6.52 3.11
CA ALA A 290 4.20 5.78 2.56
C ALA A 290 4.64 4.56 1.73
N ILE A 291 5.68 4.69 0.90
CA ILE A 291 6.25 3.60 0.11
C ILE A 291 6.87 2.56 1.03
N ASN A 292 7.76 2.98 1.94
CA ASN A 292 8.46 2.06 2.82
C ASN A 292 7.50 1.28 3.72
N SER A 293 6.53 1.95 4.32
CA SER A 293 5.54 1.31 5.19
C SER A 293 4.45 0.51 4.45
N GLY A 294 4.08 0.95 3.24
CA GLY A 294 3.01 0.36 2.42
C GLY A 294 3.43 -0.82 1.55
N THR A 295 4.72 -1.05 1.40
CA THR A 295 5.27 -2.22 0.69
C THR A 295 5.69 -3.30 1.69
N GLY A 296 5.77 -4.55 1.24
CA GLY A 296 6.16 -5.67 2.10
C GLY A 296 7.15 -6.61 1.44
N THR A 297 7.78 -7.46 2.24
CA THR A 297 8.53 -8.61 1.77
C THR A 297 7.58 -9.72 1.34
N GLY A 298 7.95 -10.47 0.32
CA GLY A 298 7.18 -11.62 -0.14
C GLY A 298 6.10 -11.34 -1.19
N GLY A 299 6.11 -10.19 -1.82
CA GLY A 299 5.53 -9.91 -3.14
C GLY A 299 4.01 -9.93 -3.26
N SER A 300 3.37 -11.04 -3.52
CA SER A 300 2.00 -11.08 -4.04
C SER A 300 0.87 -11.00 -3.01
N GLY A 301 1.15 -11.02 -1.73
CA GLY A 301 0.15 -11.21 -0.67
C GLY A 301 -0.60 -9.98 -0.18
N GLY A 302 -0.23 -8.77 -0.61
CA GLY A 302 -0.87 -7.53 -0.13
C GLY A 302 -0.50 -7.17 1.33
N TYR A 303 0.48 -7.79 1.92
CA TYR A 303 1.01 -7.43 3.23
C TYR A 303 1.90 -6.20 3.11
N CYS A 304 1.80 -5.28 4.07
CA CYS A 304 2.65 -4.11 4.17
C CYS A 304 3.41 -4.09 5.49
N ARG A 305 4.61 -3.53 5.49
CA ARG A 305 5.49 -3.47 6.67
C ARG A 305 4.84 -2.73 7.84
N ASN A 306 4.05 -1.68 7.55
CA ASN A 306 3.28 -0.97 8.56
C ASN A 306 2.04 -0.29 7.97
N GLY A 307 0.89 -0.98 7.97
CA GLY A 307 -0.35 -0.49 7.36
C GLY A 307 -0.93 0.75 8.02
N LYS A 308 -0.74 0.94 9.35
CA LYS A 308 -1.22 2.12 10.08
C LYS A 308 -0.46 3.38 9.65
N MET A 309 0.85 3.27 9.49
CA MET A 309 1.71 4.36 9.04
C MET A 309 1.45 4.69 7.58
N ALA A 310 1.36 3.68 6.70
CA ALA A 310 1.06 3.85 5.28
C ALA A 310 -0.27 4.57 5.04
N THR A 311 -1.33 4.15 5.74
CA THR A 311 -2.66 4.80 5.62
C THR A 311 -2.65 6.23 6.13
N THR A 312 -1.89 6.54 7.19
CA THR A 312 -1.76 7.92 7.68
C THR A 312 -0.98 8.78 6.69
N ALA A 313 0.16 8.31 6.17
CA ALA A 313 0.95 9.06 5.19
C ALA A 313 0.14 9.37 3.92
N VAL A 314 -0.63 8.39 3.41
CA VAL A 314 -1.55 8.60 2.29
C VAL A 314 -2.66 9.61 2.61
N ALA A 315 -3.22 9.58 3.83
CA ALA A 315 -4.23 10.55 4.25
C ALA A 315 -3.67 11.97 4.31
N VAL A 316 -2.41 12.13 4.76
CA VAL A 316 -1.72 13.43 4.77
C VAL A 316 -1.43 13.92 3.36
N LEU A 317 -0.93 13.06 2.45
CA LEU A 317 -0.76 13.41 1.04
C LEU A 317 -2.08 13.88 0.40
N GLY A 318 -3.20 13.29 0.80
CA GLY A 318 -4.53 13.72 0.37
C GLY A 318 -5.02 15.04 0.99
N ASP A 319 -4.32 15.60 1.98
CA ASP A 319 -4.71 16.84 2.67
C ASP A 319 -4.04 18.10 2.08
N PHE A 320 -2.98 17.97 1.30
CA PHE A 320 -2.28 19.09 0.69
C PHE A 320 -3.14 19.89 -0.29
N GLY A 321 -2.88 21.20 -0.37
CA GLY A 321 -3.46 22.16 -1.30
C GLY A 321 -2.38 22.89 -2.13
N GLY A 322 -2.78 23.71 -3.10
CA GLY A 322 -1.86 24.51 -3.92
C GLY A 322 -0.83 23.67 -4.67
N THR A 323 0.40 24.18 -4.78
CA THR A 323 1.52 23.52 -5.50
C THR A 323 1.93 22.17 -4.89
N GLN A 324 1.83 22.02 -3.56
CA GLN A 324 2.10 20.75 -2.89
C GLN A 324 1.08 19.66 -3.24
N ALA A 325 -0.16 20.04 -3.59
CA ALA A 325 -1.18 19.09 -4.04
C ALA A 325 -0.82 18.46 -5.39
N GLU A 326 -0.25 19.20 -6.34
CA GLU A 326 0.19 18.66 -7.63
C GLU A 326 1.29 17.61 -7.44
N GLN A 327 2.28 17.93 -6.60
CA GLN A 327 3.35 17.01 -6.24
C GLN A 327 2.82 15.77 -5.51
N ALA A 328 1.88 15.94 -4.57
CA ALA A 328 1.26 14.84 -3.84
C ALA A 328 0.47 13.91 -4.78
N VAL A 329 -0.20 14.43 -5.79
CA VAL A 329 -0.95 13.65 -6.78
C VAL A 329 -0.04 12.75 -7.61
N ASP A 330 1.10 13.25 -8.10
CA ASP A 330 2.08 12.43 -8.82
C ASP A 330 2.58 11.28 -7.94
N LEU A 331 2.92 11.59 -6.69
CA LEU A 331 3.38 10.59 -5.74
C LEU A 331 2.29 9.59 -5.35
N LEU A 332 1.04 10.01 -5.14
CA LEU A 332 -0.10 9.11 -4.93
C LEU A 332 -0.31 8.17 -6.12
N GLY A 333 -0.16 8.69 -7.34
CA GLY A 333 -0.19 7.87 -8.55
C GLY A 333 0.91 6.81 -8.61
N ARG A 334 2.13 7.15 -8.17
CA ARG A 334 3.25 6.18 -8.05
C ARG A 334 2.97 5.15 -6.96
N LEU A 335 2.47 5.57 -5.80
CA LEU A 335 2.08 4.69 -4.69
C LEU A 335 1.02 3.67 -5.12
N GLN A 336 0.01 4.10 -5.90
CA GLN A 336 -1.04 3.23 -6.41
C GLN A 336 -0.51 2.06 -7.27
N ARG A 337 0.59 2.28 -8.00
CA ARG A 337 1.25 1.25 -8.82
C ARG A 337 2.15 0.31 -8.01
N THR A 338 2.71 0.81 -6.90
CA THR A 338 3.72 0.09 -6.12
C THR A 338 3.10 -0.72 -4.98
N ILE A 339 2.09 -0.17 -4.31
CA ILE A 339 1.45 -0.78 -3.14
C ILE A 339 0.41 -1.81 -3.60
N ARG A 340 0.34 -2.95 -2.90
CA ARG A 340 -0.60 -4.04 -3.16
C ARG A 340 -1.67 -4.19 -2.07
N ASN A 341 -1.46 -3.61 -0.91
CA ASN A 341 -2.40 -3.69 0.20
C ASN A 341 -3.71 -2.97 -0.11
N ARG A 342 -4.83 -3.68 -0.05
CA ARG A 342 -6.16 -3.17 -0.42
C ARG A 342 -6.60 -1.96 0.42
N THR A 343 -6.32 -1.98 1.72
CA THR A 343 -6.70 -0.87 2.62
C THR A 343 -5.95 0.41 2.27
N VAL A 344 -4.66 0.31 1.98
CA VAL A 344 -3.84 1.46 1.56
C VAL A 344 -4.27 1.95 0.18
N LEU A 345 -4.55 1.05 -0.78
CA LEU A 345 -5.06 1.41 -2.11
C LEU A 345 -6.41 2.15 -2.04
N ASN A 346 -7.32 1.71 -1.18
CA ASN A 346 -8.59 2.43 -0.93
C ASN A 346 -8.31 3.83 -0.35
N GLY A 347 -7.33 3.94 0.56
CA GLY A 347 -6.86 5.23 1.09
C GLY A 347 -6.32 6.15 0.00
N ILE A 348 -5.50 5.64 -0.92
CA ILE A 348 -4.96 6.40 -2.06
C ILE A 348 -6.10 6.91 -2.95
N THR A 349 -7.08 6.06 -3.27
CA THR A 349 -8.23 6.46 -4.07
C THR A 349 -9.03 7.57 -3.38
N ALA A 350 -9.24 7.47 -2.07
CA ALA A 350 -9.92 8.49 -1.28
C ALA A 350 -9.11 9.81 -1.21
N ALA A 351 -7.79 9.73 -1.08
CA ALA A 351 -6.89 10.89 -1.08
C ALA A 351 -6.92 11.64 -2.41
N LEU A 352 -6.78 10.92 -3.54
CA LEU A 352 -6.90 11.51 -4.89
C LEU A 352 -8.25 12.18 -5.10
N ARG A 353 -9.34 11.57 -4.63
CA ARG A 353 -10.67 12.18 -4.71
C ARG A 353 -10.76 13.47 -3.89
N ALA A 354 -10.23 13.47 -2.66
CA ALA A 354 -10.27 14.64 -1.79
C ALA A 354 -9.46 15.83 -2.36
N VAL A 355 -8.29 15.55 -2.97
CA VAL A 355 -7.52 16.60 -3.67
C VAL A 355 -8.29 17.13 -4.89
N ALA A 356 -8.89 16.24 -5.67
CA ALA A 356 -9.69 16.59 -6.84
C ALA A 356 -10.89 17.48 -6.49
N GLU A 357 -11.66 17.10 -5.47
CA GLU A 357 -12.82 17.86 -4.98
C GLU A 357 -12.41 19.29 -4.55
N ARG A 358 -11.29 19.44 -3.84
CA ARG A 358 -10.78 20.77 -3.45
C ARG A 358 -10.30 21.62 -4.62
N GLY A 359 -9.71 20.98 -5.63
CA GLY A 359 -9.25 21.66 -6.85
C GLY A 359 -10.33 21.90 -7.90
N GLY A 360 -11.58 21.47 -7.65
CA GLY A 360 -12.67 21.57 -8.62
C GLY A 360 -12.45 20.77 -9.91
N VAL A 361 -11.62 19.72 -9.85
CA VAL A 361 -11.24 18.85 -10.97
C VAL A 361 -11.49 17.39 -10.66
N THR A 362 -11.47 16.54 -11.67
CA THR A 362 -11.61 15.08 -11.45
C THR A 362 -10.26 14.46 -11.06
N PRO A 363 -10.24 13.30 -10.36
CA PRO A 363 -9.00 12.58 -10.10
C PRO A 363 -8.23 12.20 -11.37
N SER A 364 -8.92 12.01 -12.49
CA SER A 364 -8.32 11.75 -13.80
C SER A 364 -7.58 12.96 -14.33
N MET A 365 -8.21 14.14 -14.31
CA MET A 365 -7.58 15.41 -14.71
C MET A 365 -6.35 15.75 -13.86
N LEU A 366 -6.38 15.44 -12.56
CA LEU A 366 -5.19 15.64 -11.72
C LEU A 366 -4.02 14.76 -12.17
N ARG A 367 -4.29 13.50 -12.50
CA ARG A 367 -3.25 12.58 -13.01
C ARG A 367 -2.70 13.04 -14.37
N GLU A 368 -3.52 13.63 -15.22
CA GLU A 368 -3.09 14.22 -16.48
C GLU A 368 -2.09 15.37 -16.26
N ARG A 369 -2.42 16.27 -15.34
CA ARG A 369 -1.61 17.46 -15.02
C ARG A 369 -0.30 17.13 -14.33
N ALA A 370 -0.21 15.97 -13.69
CA ALA A 370 0.95 15.51 -12.91
C ALA A 370 1.95 14.66 -13.73
N VAL A 371 1.77 14.49 -15.05
CA VAL A 371 2.71 13.72 -15.88
C VAL A 371 4.05 14.47 -15.97
N PRO A 372 5.18 13.88 -15.49
CA PRO A 372 6.47 14.59 -15.52
C PRO A 372 7.05 14.64 -16.92
N SER A 373 7.70 15.75 -17.27
CA SER A 373 8.38 15.92 -18.58
C SER A 373 9.60 15.02 -18.76
N VAL A 374 10.21 14.55 -17.67
CA VAL A 374 11.46 13.74 -17.66
C VAL A 374 12.62 14.43 -18.40
N GLY A 375 12.55 15.76 -18.54
CA GLY A 375 13.53 16.56 -19.26
C GLY A 375 13.45 16.43 -20.79
N LEU A 376 12.36 15.89 -21.35
CA LEU A 376 12.09 15.89 -22.78
C LEU A 376 11.56 17.28 -23.22
N ASP A 377 11.79 17.64 -24.48
CA ASP A 377 11.17 18.79 -25.14
C ASP A 377 9.77 18.43 -25.70
N ALA A 378 9.05 19.42 -26.26
CA ALA A 378 7.72 19.21 -26.85
C ALA A 378 7.69 18.21 -28.03
N ARG A 379 8.84 17.85 -28.59
CA ARG A 379 8.97 16.81 -29.63
C ARG A 379 9.16 15.41 -29.02
N GLY A 380 9.25 15.32 -27.69
CA GLY A 380 9.53 14.07 -26.98
C GLY A 380 11.01 13.66 -27.04
N ILE A 381 11.93 14.63 -27.14
CA ILE A 381 13.37 14.40 -27.28
C ILE A 381 14.12 15.12 -26.15
N ARG A 382 15.14 14.45 -25.59
CA ARG A 382 16.15 15.04 -24.72
C ARG A 382 17.52 14.73 -25.27
N GLU A 383 18.29 15.75 -25.58
CA GLU A 383 19.69 15.64 -26.03
C GLU A 383 20.63 16.01 -24.87
N GLN A 384 21.67 15.20 -24.69
CA GLN A 384 22.71 15.40 -23.68
C GLN A 384 24.08 15.33 -24.36
N ALA A 385 24.81 16.45 -24.38
CA ALA A 385 26.16 16.48 -24.89
C ALA A 385 27.12 15.67 -23.99
N LEU A 386 28.01 14.87 -24.62
CA LEU A 386 28.98 13.99 -23.98
C LEU A 386 30.30 14.04 -24.79
N GLY A 387 30.98 15.20 -24.78
CA GLY A 387 32.14 15.48 -25.62
C GLY A 387 31.78 15.47 -27.11
N ASP A 388 32.45 14.67 -27.91
CA ASP A 388 32.20 14.50 -29.34
C ASP A 388 30.91 13.72 -29.67
N TYR A 389 30.19 13.28 -28.65
CA TYR A 389 28.97 12.52 -28.78
C TYR A 389 27.78 13.24 -28.15
N THR A 390 26.59 12.92 -28.63
CA THR A 390 25.33 13.37 -28.02
C THR A 390 24.49 12.14 -27.71
N ALA A 391 24.09 11.97 -26.46
CA ALA A 391 23.06 10.99 -26.09
C ALA A 391 21.69 11.58 -26.44
N VAL A 392 20.86 10.82 -27.14
CA VAL A 392 19.53 11.20 -27.59
C VAL A 392 18.53 10.24 -26.98
N LEU A 393 17.77 10.70 -26.00
CA LEU A 393 16.64 10.01 -25.39
C LEU A 393 15.36 10.50 -26.09
N SER A 394 14.54 9.60 -26.61
CA SER A 394 13.32 9.95 -27.34
C SER A 394 12.18 9.01 -27.04
N VAL A 395 10.94 9.47 -27.27
CA VAL A 395 9.72 8.67 -27.27
C VAL A 395 9.26 8.52 -28.73
N THR A 396 9.12 7.28 -29.18
CA THR A 396 8.64 7.00 -30.55
C THR A 396 7.13 7.22 -30.68
N ALA A 397 6.62 7.26 -31.91
CA ALA A 397 5.20 7.36 -32.23
C ALA A 397 4.33 6.29 -31.51
N SER A 398 4.84 5.07 -31.40
CA SER A 398 4.17 3.98 -30.64
C SER A 398 4.27 4.10 -29.11
N GLY A 399 4.89 5.16 -28.58
CA GLY A 399 5.09 5.36 -27.15
C GLY A 399 6.24 4.53 -26.57
N THR A 400 7.22 4.10 -27.40
CA THR A 400 8.36 3.32 -26.90
C THR A 400 9.55 4.23 -26.64
N PRO A 401 10.12 4.29 -25.40
CA PRO A 401 11.32 5.05 -25.12
C PRO A 401 12.57 4.41 -25.72
N ALA A 402 13.38 5.22 -26.39
CA ALA A 402 14.64 4.82 -27.00
C ALA A 402 15.79 5.72 -26.57
N LEU A 403 16.98 5.15 -26.38
CA LEU A 403 18.23 5.87 -26.13
C LEU A 403 19.25 5.47 -27.19
N SER A 404 19.77 6.45 -27.91
CA SER A 404 20.83 6.29 -28.91
C SER A 404 21.94 7.32 -28.64
N TYR A 405 23.07 7.16 -29.32
CA TYR A 405 24.21 8.06 -29.23
C TYR A 405 24.56 8.50 -30.64
N ARG A 406 24.71 9.81 -30.84
CA ARG A 406 25.10 10.40 -32.13
C ARG A 406 26.53 10.92 -32.02
N GLY A 407 27.44 10.48 -32.87
CA GLY A 407 28.78 10.98 -32.93
C GLY A 407 28.88 12.29 -33.73
N SER A 408 30.05 12.93 -33.69
CA SER A 408 30.32 14.22 -34.37
C SER A 408 30.08 14.19 -35.88
N GLN A 409 30.21 13.03 -36.55
CA GLN A 409 29.94 12.84 -37.96
C GLN A 409 28.48 12.39 -38.24
N GLY A 410 27.58 12.45 -37.24
CA GLY A 410 26.18 12.10 -37.41
C GLY A 410 25.87 10.59 -37.33
N GLN A 411 26.84 9.71 -37.19
CA GLN A 411 26.63 8.27 -37.05
C GLN A 411 25.84 7.96 -35.78
N VAL A 412 24.84 7.09 -35.88
CA VAL A 412 23.99 6.69 -34.76
C VAL A 412 24.46 5.35 -34.17
N LEU A 413 24.72 5.33 -32.89
CA LEU A 413 25.18 4.17 -32.13
C LEU A 413 24.09 3.74 -31.12
N LYS A 414 23.87 2.43 -30.98
CA LYS A 414 22.93 1.87 -30.00
C LYS A 414 23.46 1.80 -28.57
N SER A 415 24.78 1.90 -28.39
CA SER A 415 25.43 1.83 -27.09
C SER A 415 26.46 2.95 -26.91
N ALA A 416 26.67 3.39 -25.67
CA ALA A 416 27.66 4.40 -25.34
C ALA A 416 29.08 3.93 -25.70
N PRO A 417 29.87 4.71 -26.43
CA PRO A 417 31.29 4.44 -26.69
C PRO A 417 32.10 4.29 -25.40
N LYS A 418 33.25 3.63 -25.48
CA LYS A 418 34.13 3.38 -24.31
C LYS A 418 34.56 4.70 -23.67
N ALA A 419 35.02 5.67 -24.47
CA ALA A 419 35.44 6.99 -24.01
C ALA A 419 34.31 7.72 -23.25
N VAL A 420 33.09 7.70 -23.77
CA VAL A 420 31.91 8.30 -23.09
C VAL A 420 31.63 7.63 -21.75
N ARG A 421 31.81 6.32 -21.64
CA ARG A 421 31.58 5.60 -20.38
C ARG A 421 32.63 5.91 -19.31
N GLU A 422 33.87 6.19 -19.71
CA GLU A 422 34.97 6.48 -18.80
C GLU A 422 34.92 7.95 -18.34
N GLU A 423 34.59 8.89 -19.23
CA GLU A 423 34.65 10.32 -18.94
C GLU A 423 33.32 10.94 -18.46
N TYR A 424 32.19 10.45 -18.95
CA TYR A 424 30.86 11.03 -18.68
C TYR A 424 29.94 10.11 -17.85
N GLY A 425 30.49 9.33 -16.92
CA GLY A 425 29.78 8.33 -16.14
C GLY A 425 28.56 8.86 -15.39
N LYS A 426 28.62 10.08 -14.81
CA LYS A 426 27.50 10.72 -14.11
C LYS A 426 26.36 11.06 -15.06
N GLN A 427 26.66 11.73 -16.17
CA GLN A 427 25.67 12.12 -17.18
C GLN A 427 25.01 10.88 -17.82
N LEU A 428 25.78 9.80 -18.04
CA LEU A 428 25.23 8.53 -18.49
C LEU A 428 24.30 7.90 -17.48
N THR A 429 24.60 8.02 -16.20
CA THR A 429 23.74 7.52 -15.13
C THR A 429 22.42 8.30 -15.12
N ASP A 430 22.46 9.61 -15.22
CA ASP A 430 21.29 10.49 -15.22
C ASP A 430 20.37 10.21 -16.42
N ILE A 431 20.92 10.11 -17.64
CA ILE A 431 20.07 9.84 -18.82
C ILE A 431 19.52 8.41 -18.84
N ARG A 432 20.26 7.44 -18.29
CA ARG A 432 19.76 6.07 -18.11
C ARG A 432 18.67 5.99 -17.05
N ALA A 433 18.76 6.79 -15.99
CA ALA A 433 17.70 6.92 -15.00
C ALA A 433 16.42 7.51 -15.63
N ALA A 434 16.56 8.53 -16.48
CA ALA A 434 15.45 9.09 -17.25
C ALA A 434 14.83 8.06 -18.21
N LEU A 435 15.64 7.28 -18.91
CA LEU A 435 15.15 6.17 -19.75
C LEU A 435 14.37 5.14 -18.92
N LYS A 436 14.90 4.75 -17.76
CA LYS A 436 14.22 3.81 -16.84
C LYS A 436 12.87 4.38 -16.37
N GLN A 437 12.84 5.67 -16.03
CA GLN A 437 11.61 6.36 -15.64
C GLN A 437 10.59 6.35 -16.78
N LEU A 438 10.97 6.69 -18.01
CA LEU A 438 10.10 6.65 -19.17
C LEU A 438 9.59 5.24 -19.46
N ARG A 439 10.42 4.21 -19.37
CA ARG A 439 10.01 2.81 -19.53
C ARG A 439 8.93 2.37 -18.55
N THR A 440 8.93 2.96 -17.35
CA THR A 440 7.89 2.72 -16.34
C THR A 440 6.65 3.57 -16.61
N LEU A 441 6.81 4.80 -17.07
CA LEU A 441 5.74 5.77 -17.27
C LEU A 441 4.92 5.49 -18.54
N MET A 442 5.56 5.18 -19.68
CA MET A 442 4.86 5.02 -20.96
C MET A 442 3.75 3.97 -20.99
N PRO A 443 3.93 2.76 -20.40
CA PRO A 443 2.82 1.79 -20.33
C PRO A 443 1.61 2.33 -19.56
N VAL A 444 1.85 3.13 -18.53
CA VAL A 444 0.80 3.75 -17.71
C VAL A 444 0.04 4.82 -18.49
N GLU A 445 0.78 5.68 -19.18
CA GLU A 445 0.17 6.74 -20.00
C GLU A 445 -0.60 6.15 -21.20
N ARG A 446 -0.07 5.10 -21.81
CA ARG A 446 -0.78 4.33 -22.84
C ARG A 446 -2.10 3.75 -22.30
N ALA A 447 -2.07 3.09 -21.14
CA ALA A 447 -3.26 2.52 -20.52
C ALA A 447 -4.27 3.62 -20.15
N ARG A 448 -3.80 4.79 -19.67
CA ARG A 448 -4.64 5.94 -19.37
C ARG A 448 -5.32 6.50 -20.61
N LEU A 449 -4.61 6.67 -21.74
CA LEU A 449 -5.20 7.09 -23.01
C LEU A 449 -6.25 6.08 -23.51
N GLU A 450 -5.99 4.79 -23.36
CA GLU A 450 -6.96 3.75 -23.71
C GLU A 450 -8.18 3.77 -22.77
N GLU A 451 -7.99 4.05 -21.46
CA GLU A 451 -9.09 4.27 -20.52
C GLU A 451 -9.95 5.47 -20.90
N HIS A 452 -9.35 6.56 -21.32
CA HIS A 452 -10.07 7.75 -21.80
C HIS A 452 -10.87 7.47 -23.10
N LEU A 453 -10.32 6.66 -24.00
CA LEU A 453 -11.06 6.19 -25.17
C LEU A 453 -12.32 5.43 -24.77
N MET A 454 -12.20 4.49 -23.83
CA MET A 454 -13.30 3.68 -23.33
C MET A 454 -14.33 4.52 -22.53
N ALA A 455 -13.85 5.51 -21.81
CA ALA A 455 -14.72 6.40 -21.04
C ALA A 455 -15.40 7.47 -21.90
N GLY A 456 -14.94 7.71 -23.13
CA GLY A 456 -15.41 8.82 -23.99
C GLY A 456 -15.12 10.18 -23.37
N THR A 457 -13.98 10.35 -22.69
CA THR A 457 -13.56 11.59 -22.03
C THR A 457 -13.56 12.77 -23.00
N ARG A 458 -13.97 13.95 -22.52
CA ARG A 458 -13.97 15.20 -23.30
C ARG A 458 -12.98 16.18 -22.67
N TRP A 459 -12.29 16.96 -23.51
CA TRP A 459 -11.34 17.98 -23.10
C TRP A 459 -11.66 19.30 -23.78
N ALA A 460 -11.42 20.40 -23.07
CA ALA A 460 -11.31 21.72 -23.69
C ALA A 460 -10.02 21.79 -24.52
N ALA A 461 -10.02 22.60 -25.60
CA ALA A 461 -8.87 22.74 -26.49
C ALA A 461 -7.55 23.04 -25.76
N ALA A 462 -7.57 23.95 -24.78
CA ALA A 462 -6.38 24.33 -24.01
C ALA A 462 -5.80 23.20 -23.20
N ASP A 463 -6.64 22.36 -22.54
CA ASP A 463 -6.21 21.20 -21.76
C ASP A 463 -5.68 20.08 -22.67
N TRP A 464 -6.34 19.86 -23.83
CA TRP A 464 -5.90 18.91 -24.85
C TRP A 464 -4.53 19.28 -25.43
N GLU A 465 -4.32 20.55 -25.80
CA GLU A 465 -3.04 21.04 -26.31
C GLU A 465 -1.94 20.87 -25.24
N ARG A 466 -2.17 21.38 -24.03
CA ARG A 466 -1.18 21.43 -22.96
C ARG A 466 -0.79 20.07 -22.42
N TYR A 467 -1.74 19.19 -22.14
CA TYR A 467 -1.52 17.93 -21.43
C TYR A 467 -1.39 16.71 -22.34
N TYR A 468 -1.74 16.84 -23.61
CA TYR A 468 -1.62 15.76 -24.60
C TYR A 468 -0.71 16.15 -25.75
N ILE A 469 -1.06 17.13 -26.57
CA ILE A 469 -0.42 17.32 -27.87
C ILE A 469 0.96 17.98 -27.77
N ASP A 470 1.13 19.01 -26.95
CA ASP A 470 2.42 19.69 -26.73
C ASP A 470 3.16 19.15 -25.49
N HIS A 471 2.59 18.17 -24.80
CA HIS A 471 3.24 17.59 -23.63
C HIS A 471 4.43 16.70 -24.00
N PRO A 472 5.62 16.87 -23.39
CA PRO A 472 6.85 16.18 -23.75
C PRO A 472 6.77 14.65 -23.81
N VAL A 473 5.99 14.03 -22.90
CA VAL A 473 5.90 12.56 -22.78
C VAL A 473 4.71 12.00 -23.55
N THR A 474 3.53 12.58 -23.40
CA THR A 474 2.31 12.09 -24.03
C THR A 474 2.11 12.58 -25.45
N GLY A 475 2.76 13.69 -25.87
CA GLY A 475 2.52 14.34 -27.16
C GLY A 475 2.80 13.44 -28.35
N THR A 476 3.96 12.80 -28.39
CA THR A 476 4.33 11.95 -29.53
C THR A 476 3.31 10.82 -29.77
N PRO A 477 2.92 9.99 -28.77
CA PRO A 477 1.87 9.01 -28.98
C PRO A 477 0.47 9.61 -29.19
N ALA A 478 0.12 10.71 -28.54
CA ALA A 478 -1.20 11.33 -28.68
C ALA A 478 -1.44 11.91 -30.10
N ARG A 479 -0.40 12.40 -30.76
CA ARG A 479 -0.47 12.89 -32.15
C ARG A 479 -0.71 11.78 -33.18
N THR A 480 -0.54 10.52 -32.83
CA THR A 480 -0.85 9.38 -33.72
C THR A 480 -2.27 8.85 -33.54
N LEU A 481 -3.03 9.41 -32.61
CA LEU A 481 -4.41 9.03 -32.36
C LEU A 481 -5.37 9.88 -33.16
N ILE A 482 -6.47 9.30 -33.59
CA ILE A 482 -7.58 10.00 -34.22
C ILE A 482 -8.39 10.67 -33.10
N TRP A 483 -8.62 11.97 -33.24
CA TRP A 483 -9.41 12.78 -32.33
C TRP A 483 -10.68 13.27 -33.03
N GLU A 484 -11.71 13.57 -32.27
CA GLU A 484 -12.92 14.22 -32.73
C GLU A 484 -13.03 15.59 -32.08
N ALA A 485 -13.34 16.60 -32.88
CA ALA A 485 -13.59 17.97 -32.44
C ALA A 485 -15.06 18.37 -32.63
N SER A 486 -15.61 19.12 -31.69
CA SER A 486 -16.95 19.67 -31.73
C SER A 486 -16.92 21.15 -31.35
N ALA A 487 -17.61 22.00 -32.17
CA ALA A 487 -17.79 23.41 -31.92
C ALA A 487 -19.17 23.74 -31.28
N ASP A 488 -20.04 22.74 -31.15
CA ASP A 488 -21.42 22.88 -30.69
C ASP A 488 -21.69 22.00 -29.43
N GLU A 489 -20.77 22.06 -28.47
CA GLU A 489 -20.85 21.33 -27.18
C GLU A 489 -21.03 19.80 -27.30
N GLY A 490 -20.74 19.25 -28.46
CA GLY A 490 -20.78 17.80 -28.71
C GLY A 490 -22.03 17.29 -29.43
N GLU A 491 -22.74 18.16 -30.14
CA GLU A 491 -23.82 17.74 -31.02
C GLU A 491 -23.28 17.13 -32.32
N ARG A 492 -22.30 17.78 -32.96
CA ARG A 492 -21.60 17.30 -34.15
C ARG A 492 -20.12 17.13 -33.90
N TRP A 493 -19.57 16.05 -34.41
CA TRP A 493 -18.17 15.68 -34.24
C TRP A 493 -17.51 15.50 -35.60
N VAL A 494 -16.28 16.05 -35.72
CA VAL A 494 -15.44 15.86 -36.91
C VAL A 494 -14.16 15.19 -36.49
N ALA A 495 -13.85 14.07 -37.11
CA ALA A 495 -12.67 13.25 -36.81
C ALA A 495 -11.44 13.71 -37.61
N GLY A 496 -10.25 13.67 -36.99
CA GLY A 496 -8.99 14.01 -37.64
C GLY A 496 -7.76 13.61 -36.85
N LEU A 497 -6.61 13.57 -37.53
CA LEU A 497 -5.29 13.45 -36.91
C LEU A 497 -4.76 14.84 -36.54
N PRO A 498 -4.10 15.02 -35.38
CA PRO A 498 -3.50 16.31 -35.03
C PRO A 498 -2.39 16.70 -35.99
N GLU A 499 -2.52 17.90 -36.59
CA GLU A 499 -1.55 18.49 -37.49
C GLU A 499 -1.19 19.91 -37.05
N ARG A 500 0.10 20.26 -37.11
CA ARG A 500 0.57 21.60 -36.77
C ARG A 500 0.47 22.50 -37.99
N THR A 501 -0.30 23.58 -37.89
CA THR A 501 -0.46 24.60 -38.93
C THR A 501 0.20 25.91 -38.49
N ALA A 502 0.26 26.88 -39.39
CA ALA A 502 0.75 28.22 -39.04
C ALA A 502 -0.13 28.96 -38.00
N GLY A 503 -1.41 28.58 -37.90
CA GLY A 503 -2.38 29.15 -36.96
C GLY A 503 -2.52 28.37 -35.64
N GLY A 504 -1.74 27.34 -35.40
CA GLY A 504 -1.86 26.45 -34.24
C GLY A 504 -2.14 25.00 -34.62
N TRP A 505 -2.82 24.27 -33.76
CA TRP A 505 -3.21 22.89 -34.04
C TRP A 505 -4.52 22.80 -34.83
N ALA A 506 -4.61 21.83 -35.69
CA ALA A 506 -5.82 21.44 -36.42
C ALA A 506 -6.00 19.93 -36.40
N LEU A 507 -7.19 19.46 -36.67
CA LEU A 507 -7.47 18.03 -36.94
C LEU A 507 -7.61 17.85 -38.46
N ALA A 508 -6.66 17.13 -39.07
CA ALA A 508 -6.71 16.73 -40.47
C ALA A 508 -7.61 15.50 -40.66
N GLY A 509 -8.73 15.67 -41.35
CA GLY A 509 -9.65 14.57 -41.68
C GLY A 509 -9.10 13.68 -42.80
N ALA A 510 -9.49 12.42 -42.84
CA ALA A 510 -9.07 11.45 -43.85
C ALA A 510 -9.42 11.84 -45.31
N GLY A 511 -10.28 12.85 -45.51
CA GLY A 511 -10.62 13.41 -46.81
C GLY A 511 -9.91 14.74 -47.15
N GLY A 512 -8.84 15.12 -46.41
CA GLY A 512 -8.08 16.33 -46.60
C GLY A 512 -8.72 17.62 -46.05
N THR A 513 -9.84 17.54 -45.32
CA THR A 513 -10.47 18.65 -44.63
C THR A 513 -9.81 18.87 -43.27
N ALA A 514 -9.30 20.05 -42.99
CA ALA A 514 -8.70 20.39 -41.70
C ALA A 514 -9.64 21.26 -40.86
N VAL A 515 -9.85 20.88 -39.59
CA VAL A 515 -10.63 21.66 -38.63
C VAL A 515 -9.67 22.30 -37.62
N PRO A 516 -9.55 23.63 -37.57
CA PRO A 516 -8.71 24.33 -36.61
C PRO A 516 -9.20 24.06 -35.15
N VAL A 517 -8.28 23.80 -34.26
CA VAL A 517 -8.58 23.65 -32.81
C VAL A 517 -8.38 25.04 -32.17
N THR A 518 -9.47 25.67 -31.82
CA THR A 518 -9.51 27.01 -31.21
C THR A 518 -10.21 26.95 -29.85
N GLU A 519 -10.19 28.07 -29.12
CA GLU A 519 -10.95 28.20 -27.88
C GLU A 519 -12.44 27.90 -28.11
N GLY A 520 -13.08 27.22 -27.19
CA GLY A 520 -14.47 26.76 -27.30
C GLY A 520 -14.66 25.37 -27.95
N ILE A 521 -13.64 24.86 -28.65
CA ILE A 521 -13.68 23.48 -29.19
C ILE A 521 -13.56 22.46 -28.05
N VAL A 522 -14.43 21.46 -28.11
CA VAL A 522 -14.37 20.28 -27.24
C VAL A 522 -13.81 19.10 -28.05
N LEU A 523 -12.86 18.38 -27.45
CA LEU A 523 -12.20 17.25 -28.09
C LEU A 523 -12.46 15.95 -27.33
N ARG A 524 -12.45 14.83 -28.06
CA ARG A 524 -12.43 13.47 -27.50
C ARG A 524 -11.67 12.52 -28.44
N LEU A 525 -11.29 11.35 -27.93
CA LEU A 525 -10.71 10.30 -28.77
C LEU A 525 -11.80 9.68 -29.64
N TRP A 526 -11.52 9.54 -30.93
CA TRP A 526 -12.40 8.85 -31.87
C TRP A 526 -12.50 7.36 -31.53
N HIS A 527 -13.69 6.77 -31.65
CA HIS A 527 -13.93 5.35 -31.42
C HIS A 527 -14.81 4.75 -32.52
N PRO A 528 -14.44 3.61 -33.14
CA PRO A 528 -15.17 3.07 -34.28
C PRO A 528 -16.62 2.68 -33.98
N VAL A 529 -16.99 2.50 -32.71
CA VAL A 529 -18.41 2.22 -32.33
C VAL A 529 -19.35 3.39 -32.65
N ARG A 530 -18.81 4.59 -32.84
CA ARG A 530 -19.56 5.83 -33.14
C ARG A 530 -19.56 6.18 -34.62
N ALA A 531 -18.73 5.53 -35.41
CA ALA A 531 -18.55 5.76 -36.83
C ALA A 531 -19.32 4.71 -37.66
N ASP A 532 -19.67 5.08 -38.86
CA ASP A 532 -20.22 4.11 -39.83
C ASP A 532 -19.12 3.27 -40.49
N ALA A 533 -19.52 2.28 -41.29
CA ALA A 533 -18.59 1.36 -41.90
C ALA A 533 -17.66 2.02 -42.93
N GLU A 534 -18.11 3.09 -43.58
CA GLU A 534 -17.32 3.82 -44.58
C GLU A 534 -16.27 4.68 -43.92
N GLU A 535 -16.60 5.40 -42.87
CA GLU A 535 -15.66 6.17 -42.06
C GLU A 535 -14.59 5.27 -41.44
N ILE A 536 -14.99 4.12 -40.87
CA ILE A 536 -14.04 3.13 -40.31
C ILE A 536 -13.05 2.65 -41.36
N ARG A 537 -13.53 2.33 -42.59
CA ARG A 537 -12.70 1.89 -43.68
C ARG A 537 -11.72 2.97 -44.12
N THR A 538 -12.20 4.20 -44.29
CA THR A 538 -11.39 5.34 -44.68
C THR A 538 -10.26 5.61 -43.69
N TRP A 539 -10.54 5.59 -42.39
CA TRP A 539 -9.50 5.72 -41.38
C TRP A 539 -8.49 4.60 -41.36
N ARG A 540 -8.90 3.35 -41.62
CA ARG A 540 -7.97 2.21 -41.72
C ARG A 540 -7.05 2.32 -42.91
N GLU A 541 -7.57 2.76 -44.04
CA GLU A 541 -6.80 3.01 -45.27
C GLU A 541 -5.81 4.15 -45.05
N GLU A 542 -6.23 5.26 -44.44
CA GLU A 542 -5.38 6.39 -44.11
C GLU A 542 -4.24 6.01 -43.15
N LEU A 543 -4.54 5.36 -42.01
CA LEU A 543 -3.52 4.88 -41.08
C LEU A 543 -2.53 3.91 -41.73
N THR A 544 -2.99 3.07 -42.64
CA THR A 544 -2.14 2.13 -43.39
C THR A 544 -1.27 2.88 -44.40
N GLY A 545 -1.82 3.82 -45.12
CA GLY A 545 -1.09 4.66 -46.08
C GLY A 545 0.01 5.50 -45.46
N LEU A 546 -0.25 6.02 -44.25
CA LEU A 546 0.71 6.78 -43.46
C LEU A 546 1.71 5.90 -42.70
N GLU A 547 1.60 4.55 -42.76
CA GLU A 547 2.36 3.60 -41.94
C GLU A 547 2.34 3.94 -40.43
N LEU A 548 1.24 4.56 -39.94
CA LEU A 548 1.14 5.15 -38.64
C LEU A 548 0.92 4.08 -37.56
N ARG A 549 1.85 3.96 -36.62
CA ARG A 549 1.76 3.05 -35.47
C ARG A 549 1.16 3.74 -34.25
N GLN A 550 -0.07 3.44 -33.95
CA GLN A 550 -0.76 3.94 -32.79
C GLN A 550 -0.27 3.27 -31.50
N PRO A 551 -0.29 3.97 -30.34
CA PRO A 551 0.18 3.42 -29.06
C PRO A 551 -0.67 2.23 -28.58
N PHE A 552 -1.93 2.18 -28.98
CA PHE A 552 -2.85 1.04 -28.78
C PHE A 552 -3.78 0.90 -29.99
N LYS A 553 -4.49 -0.19 -30.08
CA LYS A 553 -5.40 -0.51 -31.17
C LYS A 553 -6.63 0.41 -31.13
N GLN A 554 -6.58 1.55 -31.82
CA GLN A 554 -7.69 2.51 -31.95
C GLN A 554 -8.41 2.34 -33.28
N GLY A 555 -7.79 2.65 -34.42
CA GLY A 555 -8.41 2.57 -35.75
C GLY A 555 -8.82 1.15 -36.14
N PHE A 556 -8.07 0.17 -35.70
CA PHE A 556 -8.33 -1.27 -35.91
C PHE A 556 -9.01 -1.94 -34.70
N ARG A 557 -9.68 -1.15 -33.83
CA ARG A 557 -10.38 -1.68 -32.67
C ARG A 557 -11.62 -2.46 -33.08
N GLU A 558 -11.85 -3.59 -32.44
CA GLU A 558 -13.01 -4.42 -32.62
C GLU A 558 -14.26 -3.72 -32.08
N VAL A 559 -15.39 -3.83 -32.82
CA VAL A 559 -16.68 -3.28 -32.42
C VAL A 559 -17.67 -4.42 -32.23
N TYR A 560 -18.35 -4.41 -31.12
CA TYR A 560 -19.35 -5.40 -30.77
C TYR A 560 -20.74 -4.75 -30.69
N SER A 561 -21.64 -5.23 -31.51
CA SER A 561 -23.07 -4.90 -31.46
C SER A 561 -23.90 -6.09 -30.97
N LEU A 562 -25.11 -5.83 -30.52
CA LEU A 562 -26.04 -6.87 -30.08
C LEU A 562 -26.44 -7.78 -31.23
N THR A 563 -26.30 -9.07 -31.02
CA THR A 563 -26.80 -10.12 -31.92
C THR A 563 -28.31 -10.35 -31.75
N PRO A 564 -29.02 -11.01 -32.71
CA PRO A 564 -30.41 -11.40 -32.53
C PRO A 564 -30.64 -12.22 -31.24
N ALA A 565 -29.76 -13.19 -30.96
CA ALA A 565 -29.84 -14.02 -29.75
C ALA A 565 -29.71 -13.18 -28.42
N GLU A 566 -28.84 -12.19 -28.42
CA GLU A 566 -28.70 -11.27 -27.23
C GLU A 566 -29.91 -10.34 -27.07
N LYS A 567 -30.61 -10.02 -28.16
CA LYS A 567 -31.88 -9.27 -28.09
C LYS A 567 -33.03 -10.15 -27.53
N GLU A 568 -32.98 -11.46 -27.74
CA GLU A 568 -33.95 -12.42 -27.19
C GLU A 568 -33.67 -12.69 -25.72
N THR A 569 -32.42 -12.90 -25.31
CA THR A 569 -32.04 -13.10 -23.89
C THR A 569 -32.24 -11.85 -23.05
N ARG A 570 -32.19 -10.67 -23.64
CA ARG A 570 -32.42 -9.33 -23.10
C ARG A 570 -31.46 -8.90 -21.97
N THR A 571 -31.14 -9.76 -21.04
CA THR A 571 -30.43 -9.39 -19.80
C THR A 571 -29.01 -9.93 -19.70
N CYS A 572 -28.59 -10.84 -20.60
CA CYS A 572 -27.27 -11.45 -20.60
C CYS A 572 -26.79 -11.82 -21.99
N SER A 573 -25.46 -11.89 -22.16
CA SER A 573 -24.81 -12.44 -23.34
C SER A 573 -24.13 -13.75 -22.96
N ASN A 574 -24.39 -14.80 -23.75
CA ASN A 574 -23.74 -16.10 -23.69
C ASN A 574 -22.63 -16.24 -24.74
N ARG A 575 -22.29 -15.14 -25.45
CA ARG A 575 -21.34 -15.17 -26.61
C ARG A 575 -19.97 -15.74 -26.22
N PHE A 576 -19.53 -15.51 -25.00
CA PHE A 576 -18.23 -15.94 -24.48
C PHE A 576 -18.36 -17.05 -23.42
N ALA A 577 -19.49 -17.71 -23.34
CA ALA A 577 -19.73 -18.80 -22.40
C ALA A 577 -19.09 -20.11 -22.90
N GLY A 578 -18.78 -21.02 -21.95
CA GLY A 578 -18.31 -22.37 -22.26
C GLY A 578 -16.83 -22.51 -22.52
N HIS A 579 -16.01 -21.51 -22.29
CA HIS A 579 -14.56 -21.61 -22.41
C HIS A 579 -13.92 -22.05 -21.10
N ILE A 580 -13.09 -23.09 -21.14
CA ILE A 580 -12.35 -23.58 -19.98
C ILE A 580 -11.03 -22.82 -19.89
N LEU A 581 -10.74 -22.26 -18.73
CA LEU A 581 -9.60 -21.40 -18.45
C LEU A 581 -8.80 -21.91 -17.25
N ARG A 582 -7.48 -21.71 -17.26
CA ARG A 582 -6.65 -21.85 -16.06
C ARG A 582 -6.91 -20.67 -15.14
N LEU A 583 -7.42 -20.94 -13.94
CA LEU A 583 -7.91 -19.91 -13.02
C LEU A 583 -6.87 -18.85 -12.66
N ASN A 584 -5.62 -19.23 -12.37
CA ASN A 584 -4.56 -18.29 -12.03
C ASN A 584 -4.17 -17.37 -13.20
N GLN A 585 -4.14 -17.89 -14.42
CA GLN A 585 -3.87 -17.10 -15.63
C GLN A 585 -5.04 -16.15 -15.93
N ALA A 586 -6.25 -16.64 -15.82
CA ALA A 586 -7.47 -15.87 -15.96
C ALA A 586 -7.51 -14.69 -14.98
N LYS A 587 -7.23 -14.96 -13.71
CA LYS A 587 -7.17 -13.93 -12.66
C LYS A 587 -6.14 -12.85 -12.96
N ALA A 588 -4.94 -13.22 -13.40
CA ALA A 588 -3.88 -12.26 -13.72
C ALA A 588 -4.31 -11.32 -14.85
N LEU A 589 -4.87 -11.85 -15.93
CA LEU A 589 -5.35 -11.08 -17.09
C LEU A 589 -6.53 -10.15 -16.72
N LEU A 590 -7.48 -10.63 -15.93
CA LEU A 590 -8.62 -9.85 -15.50
C LEU A 590 -8.19 -8.66 -14.63
N VAL A 591 -7.28 -8.90 -13.67
CA VAL A 591 -6.75 -7.84 -12.79
C VAL A 591 -5.97 -6.79 -13.61
N GLU A 592 -5.17 -7.22 -14.59
CA GLU A 592 -4.42 -6.31 -15.46
C GLU A 592 -5.36 -5.37 -16.24
N ARG A 593 -6.53 -5.84 -16.62
CA ARG A 593 -7.55 -5.05 -17.34
C ARG A 593 -8.54 -4.33 -16.41
N GLY A 594 -8.27 -4.29 -15.11
CA GLY A 594 -9.08 -3.54 -14.13
C GLY A 594 -10.35 -4.25 -13.67
N TRP A 595 -10.48 -5.55 -13.92
CA TRP A 595 -11.59 -6.34 -13.36
C TRP A 595 -11.30 -6.66 -11.88
N THR A 596 -12.32 -6.53 -11.05
CA THR A 596 -12.28 -6.84 -9.62
C THR A 596 -13.39 -7.84 -9.28
N GLY A 597 -13.26 -8.57 -8.19
CA GLY A 597 -14.33 -9.50 -7.75
C GLY A 597 -13.90 -10.34 -6.56
N THR A 598 -14.82 -11.22 -6.12
CA THR A 598 -14.52 -12.27 -5.15
C THR A 598 -13.35 -13.11 -5.67
N GLN A 599 -12.37 -13.38 -4.83
CA GLN A 599 -11.19 -14.15 -5.26
C GLN A 599 -11.64 -15.45 -5.92
N PRO A 600 -11.35 -15.65 -7.23
CA PRO A 600 -11.60 -16.95 -7.86
C PRO A 600 -10.63 -17.95 -7.21
N GLY A 601 -11.12 -18.95 -6.54
CA GLY A 601 -10.32 -19.90 -5.77
C GLY A 601 -11.02 -20.33 -4.48
N TYR A 602 -11.94 -19.50 -3.98
CA TYR A 602 -12.90 -19.89 -2.95
C TYR A 602 -14.27 -20.05 -3.60
N PHE A 603 -14.46 -21.11 -4.36
CA PHE A 603 -15.79 -21.55 -4.73
C PHE A 603 -16.37 -22.32 -3.53
N SER A 604 -16.80 -21.57 -2.49
CA SER A 604 -17.63 -22.17 -1.46
C SER A 604 -18.98 -22.50 -2.11
N ASP A 605 -19.43 -23.71 -1.97
CA ASP A 605 -20.77 -24.21 -2.32
C ASP A 605 -21.10 -24.37 -3.80
N GLY A 606 -20.10 -24.49 -4.70
CA GLY A 606 -20.35 -24.74 -6.13
C GLY A 606 -21.00 -23.56 -6.89
N ARG A 607 -20.99 -22.36 -6.31
CA ARG A 607 -21.59 -21.16 -6.92
C ARG A 607 -20.58 -20.48 -7.86
N ALA A 608 -21.13 -19.83 -8.92
CA ALA A 608 -20.37 -19.02 -9.84
C ALA A 608 -19.71 -17.82 -9.12
N ALA A 609 -18.45 -17.53 -9.47
CA ALA A 609 -17.77 -16.31 -9.04
C ALA A 609 -17.94 -15.23 -10.12
N ASP A 610 -18.39 -14.06 -9.73
CA ASP A 610 -18.52 -12.93 -10.63
C ASP A 610 -17.27 -12.05 -10.62
N MET A 611 -16.73 -11.80 -11.80
CA MET A 611 -15.74 -10.75 -12.02
C MET A 611 -16.45 -9.49 -12.49
N VAL A 612 -16.11 -8.36 -11.91
CA VAL A 612 -16.81 -7.10 -12.12
C VAL A 612 -15.84 -6.05 -12.59
N ARG A 613 -16.20 -5.31 -13.63
CA ARG A 613 -15.50 -4.10 -14.08
C ARG A 613 -16.45 -2.92 -14.08
N GLU A 614 -16.11 -1.86 -13.35
CA GLU A 614 -16.79 -0.57 -13.44
C GLU A 614 -16.23 0.20 -14.64
N LEU A 615 -17.13 0.68 -15.49
CA LEU A 615 -16.80 1.47 -16.67
C LEU A 615 -17.28 2.90 -16.43
N PRO A 616 -16.39 3.84 -16.13
CA PRO A 616 -16.75 5.23 -15.93
C PRO A 616 -17.18 5.86 -17.27
N ARG A 617 -18.22 6.67 -17.26
CA ARG A 617 -18.63 7.51 -18.39
C ARG A 617 -18.03 8.91 -18.21
N ALA A 618 -17.30 9.39 -19.23
CA ALA A 618 -16.79 10.76 -19.22
C ALA A 618 -17.94 11.77 -19.25
N GLY A 619 -17.88 12.81 -18.51
CA GLY A 619 -18.95 13.81 -18.37
C GLY A 619 -19.77 13.67 -17.09
N GLU A 620 -19.73 12.52 -16.46
CA GLU A 620 -20.49 12.24 -15.22
C GLU A 620 -19.63 12.32 -13.96
N LEU A 621 -18.30 12.45 -14.14
CA LEU A 621 -17.35 12.59 -13.04
C LEU A 621 -17.39 13.99 -12.38
N THR A 622 -18.09 14.94 -12.96
CA THR A 622 -18.03 16.33 -12.53
C THR A 622 -18.86 16.62 -11.28
N LEU A 623 -19.85 15.84 -10.85
CA LEU A 623 -20.61 16.15 -9.62
C LEU A 623 -21.32 14.99 -8.95
N GLY A 624 -21.00 13.73 -9.26
CA GLY A 624 -21.61 12.58 -8.57
C GLY A 624 -23.09 12.31 -8.90
N MET A 625 -23.61 12.90 -9.98
CA MET A 625 -25.01 12.82 -10.39
C MET A 625 -25.25 12.02 -11.67
N GLY A 626 -24.24 11.33 -12.22
CA GLY A 626 -24.36 10.57 -13.47
C GLY A 626 -24.78 9.10 -13.31
N GLU A 627 -24.99 8.45 -14.44
CA GLU A 627 -25.18 7.00 -14.49
C GLU A 627 -23.84 6.29 -14.59
N PHE A 628 -23.61 5.33 -13.72
CA PHE A 628 -22.44 4.47 -13.70
C PHE A 628 -22.80 3.10 -14.23
N TRP A 629 -21.89 2.50 -14.98
CA TRP A 629 -22.06 1.18 -15.59
C TRP A 629 -21.03 0.23 -15.05
N ARG A 630 -21.42 -1.02 -14.80
CA ARG A 630 -20.50 -2.10 -14.56
C ARG A 630 -20.91 -3.34 -15.33
N THR A 631 -19.90 -4.10 -15.71
CA THR A 631 -20.07 -5.39 -16.36
C THR A 631 -19.75 -6.49 -15.35
N ARG A 632 -20.53 -7.54 -15.38
CA ARG A 632 -20.35 -8.76 -14.60
C ARG A 632 -20.06 -9.92 -15.54
N PHE A 633 -18.94 -10.59 -15.36
CA PHE A 633 -18.58 -11.80 -16.12
C PHE A 633 -18.50 -12.97 -15.15
N SER A 634 -19.37 -13.96 -15.33
CA SER A 634 -19.50 -15.09 -14.42
C SER A 634 -18.53 -16.21 -14.81
N LEU A 635 -17.84 -16.78 -13.81
CA LEU A 635 -16.97 -17.92 -13.94
C LEU A 635 -17.49 -19.07 -13.08
N ARG A 636 -17.54 -20.29 -13.60
CA ARG A 636 -17.95 -21.50 -12.88
C ARG A 636 -16.77 -22.43 -12.64
N PRO A 637 -16.64 -23.10 -11.48
CA PRO A 637 -15.61 -24.10 -11.26
C PRO A 637 -15.84 -25.32 -12.15
N VAL A 638 -14.76 -25.91 -12.67
CA VAL A 638 -14.81 -27.20 -13.37
C VAL A 638 -14.45 -28.28 -12.34
N GLU A 639 -15.34 -29.26 -12.15
CA GLU A 639 -15.32 -30.21 -11.02
C GLU A 639 -14.13 -31.20 -11.00
N GLN A 640 -13.36 -31.34 -12.07
CA GLN A 640 -12.41 -32.45 -12.24
C GLN A 640 -11.02 -32.26 -11.65
N GLU A 641 -10.60 -31.06 -11.23
CA GLU A 641 -9.27 -30.89 -10.63
C GLU A 641 -9.33 -29.96 -9.41
N ARG A 642 -9.34 -30.56 -8.24
CA ARG A 642 -9.11 -29.88 -6.97
C ARG A 642 -7.75 -30.26 -6.42
N ASP A 643 -6.77 -29.38 -6.59
CA ASP A 643 -5.50 -29.48 -5.88
C ASP A 643 -5.62 -28.74 -4.53
N GLY A 644 -5.56 -29.47 -3.44
CA GLY A 644 -5.62 -28.90 -2.10
C GLY A 644 -6.90 -28.11 -1.76
N GLY A 645 -8.05 -28.40 -2.41
CA GLY A 645 -9.33 -27.75 -2.15
C GLY A 645 -9.61 -26.49 -2.99
N THR A 646 -8.67 -26.10 -3.88
CA THR A 646 -8.81 -24.94 -4.77
C THR A 646 -9.04 -25.40 -6.22
N ALA A 647 -10.03 -24.86 -6.91
CA ALA A 647 -10.23 -25.17 -8.33
C ALA A 647 -9.07 -24.63 -9.17
N SER A 648 -8.42 -25.49 -9.97
CA SER A 648 -7.35 -25.11 -10.92
C SER A 648 -7.90 -24.60 -12.26
N LEU A 649 -9.11 -25.05 -12.63
CA LEU A 649 -9.81 -24.70 -13.86
C LEU A 649 -11.16 -24.03 -13.56
N CYS A 650 -11.56 -23.11 -14.43
CA CYS A 650 -12.90 -22.52 -14.44
C CYS A 650 -13.45 -22.46 -15.86
N SER A 651 -14.77 -22.44 -15.98
CA SER A 651 -15.47 -22.26 -17.24
C SER A 651 -16.15 -20.89 -17.25
N THR A 652 -16.08 -20.19 -18.39
CA THR A 652 -16.78 -18.92 -18.56
C THR A 652 -18.29 -19.14 -18.70
N ASP A 653 -19.06 -18.18 -18.21
CA ASP A 653 -20.51 -18.19 -18.29
C ASP A 653 -21.04 -16.86 -18.86
N GLN A 654 -22.04 -16.29 -18.29
CA GLN A 654 -22.76 -15.12 -18.79
C GLN A 654 -22.04 -13.80 -18.53
N LEU A 655 -22.19 -12.88 -19.48
CA LEU A 655 -21.83 -11.49 -19.33
C LEU A 655 -23.10 -10.66 -19.16
N ARG A 656 -23.18 -9.89 -18.06
CA ARG A 656 -24.33 -9.08 -17.68
C ARG A 656 -23.93 -7.66 -17.40
N PHE A 657 -24.87 -6.74 -17.47
CA PHE A 657 -24.65 -5.33 -17.20
C PHE A 657 -25.55 -4.86 -16.06
N GLU A 658 -25.00 -3.93 -15.28
CA GLU A 658 -25.69 -3.25 -14.19
C GLU A 658 -25.42 -1.77 -14.29
N ARG A 659 -26.40 -0.97 -13.88
CA ARG A 659 -26.27 0.49 -13.78
C ARG A 659 -26.57 0.96 -12.36
N ARG A 660 -26.01 2.11 -12.00
CA ARG A 660 -26.43 2.84 -10.79
C ARG A 660 -26.55 4.33 -11.09
N ARG A 661 -27.47 4.97 -10.42
CA ARG A 661 -27.63 6.43 -10.48
C ARG A 661 -26.88 7.06 -9.31
N GLY A 662 -25.95 7.96 -9.64
CA GLY A 662 -25.10 8.61 -8.65
C GLY A 662 -24.05 7.69 -8.01
N ALA A 663 -23.07 8.29 -7.33
CA ALA A 663 -21.90 7.59 -6.77
C ALA A 663 -22.21 6.59 -5.63
N ARG A 664 -23.36 6.71 -4.98
CA ARG A 664 -23.78 5.91 -3.81
C ARG A 664 -25.04 5.08 -4.01
N GLY A 665 -25.64 5.11 -5.21
CA GLY A 665 -26.84 4.34 -5.53
C GLY A 665 -26.57 2.83 -5.55
N PRO A 666 -27.62 1.99 -5.40
CA PRO A 666 -27.49 0.54 -5.61
C PRO A 666 -27.19 0.24 -7.08
N TRP A 667 -26.53 -0.89 -7.30
CA TRP A 667 -26.34 -1.45 -8.63
C TRP A 667 -27.61 -2.22 -9.04
N GLU A 668 -28.20 -1.87 -10.17
CA GLU A 668 -29.43 -2.47 -10.71
C GLU A 668 -29.12 -3.21 -12.01
N PRO A 669 -29.54 -4.49 -12.13
CA PRO A 669 -29.46 -5.20 -13.42
C PRO A 669 -30.19 -4.44 -14.54
N THR A 670 -29.67 -4.50 -15.75
CA THR A 670 -30.24 -3.78 -16.88
C THR A 670 -30.33 -4.63 -18.13
N GLU A 671 -31.21 -4.25 -19.05
CA GLU A 671 -31.33 -4.90 -20.35
C GLU A 671 -30.17 -4.48 -21.25
N LEU A 672 -29.65 -5.41 -22.04
CA LEU A 672 -28.54 -5.18 -22.97
C LEU A 672 -28.81 -4.06 -23.96
N ALA A 673 -30.06 -3.93 -24.41
CA ALA A 673 -30.47 -2.89 -25.35
C ALA A 673 -30.40 -1.45 -24.78
N THR A 674 -30.37 -1.30 -23.45
CA THR A 674 -30.26 -0.01 -22.78
C THR A 674 -28.82 0.38 -22.48
N VAL A 675 -27.87 -0.55 -22.64
CA VAL A 675 -26.46 -0.29 -22.39
C VAL A 675 -25.90 0.61 -23.49
N PRO A 676 -25.18 1.69 -23.16
CA PRO A 676 -24.56 2.54 -24.17
C PRO A 676 -23.66 1.73 -25.10
N PRO A 677 -23.69 1.95 -26.43
CA PRO A 677 -22.91 1.16 -27.40
C PRO A 677 -21.41 1.07 -27.07
N LEU A 678 -20.81 2.15 -26.58
CA LEU A 678 -19.41 2.16 -26.17
C LEU A 678 -19.14 1.24 -24.98
N VAL A 679 -19.99 1.29 -23.94
CA VAL A 679 -19.88 0.42 -22.75
C VAL A 679 -20.05 -1.05 -23.14
N LEU A 680 -21.06 -1.34 -23.96
CA LEU A 680 -21.31 -2.69 -24.46
C LEU A 680 -20.12 -3.23 -25.27
N SER A 681 -19.67 -2.48 -26.28
CA SER A 681 -18.58 -2.90 -27.16
C SER A 681 -17.27 -3.14 -26.40
N GLU A 682 -16.90 -2.26 -25.49
CA GLU A 682 -15.66 -2.40 -24.73
C GLU A 682 -15.70 -3.57 -23.71
N ALA A 683 -16.83 -3.80 -23.08
CA ALA A 683 -17.00 -4.95 -22.20
C ALA A 683 -16.96 -6.28 -22.95
N MET A 684 -17.63 -6.35 -24.11
CA MET A 684 -17.58 -7.53 -24.99
C MET A 684 -16.18 -7.78 -25.54
N ARG A 685 -15.47 -6.71 -25.94
CA ARG A 685 -14.09 -6.78 -26.40
C ARG A 685 -13.16 -7.33 -25.31
N ASP A 686 -13.34 -6.90 -24.08
CA ASP A 686 -12.53 -7.44 -22.97
C ASP A 686 -12.78 -8.94 -22.78
N ALA A 687 -14.05 -9.37 -22.82
CA ALA A 687 -14.40 -10.77 -22.66
C ALA A 687 -13.83 -11.60 -23.82
N ASP A 688 -13.88 -11.11 -25.06
CA ASP A 688 -13.32 -11.78 -26.24
C ASP A 688 -11.79 -11.93 -26.14
N LEU A 689 -11.08 -10.86 -25.84
CA LEU A 689 -9.64 -10.89 -25.65
C LEU A 689 -9.23 -11.85 -24.53
N PHE A 690 -9.97 -11.83 -23.42
CA PHE A 690 -9.75 -12.67 -22.29
C PHE A 690 -9.92 -14.16 -22.65
N VAL A 691 -11.01 -14.51 -23.31
CA VAL A 691 -11.29 -15.88 -23.78
C VAL A 691 -10.27 -16.30 -24.84
N GLY A 692 -9.95 -15.41 -25.80
CA GLY A 692 -9.01 -15.70 -26.88
C GLY A 692 -7.59 -16.00 -26.42
N VAL A 693 -7.16 -15.41 -25.30
CA VAL A 693 -5.80 -15.62 -24.75
C VAL A 693 -5.75 -16.76 -23.72
N ALA A 694 -6.81 -16.93 -22.92
CA ALA A 694 -6.79 -17.79 -21.75
C ALA A 694 -7.50 -19.13 -21.94
N SER A 695 -8.32 -19.31 -23.02
CA SER A 695 -9.05 -20.55 -23.27
C SER A 695 -8.11 -21.70 -23.64
N ILE A 696 -8.28 -22.84 -22.93
CA ILE A 696 -7.52 -24.07 -23.17
C ILE A 696 -8.40 -25.16 -23.77
N ALA A 697 -9.71 -25.05 -23.63
CA ALA A 697 -10.72 -25.97 -24.15
C ALA A 697 -12.09 -25.31 -24.19
N THR A 698 -13.08 -25.96 -24.80
CA THR A 698 -14.48 -25.59 -24.70
C THR A 698 -15.24 -26.60 -23.85
N ASP A 699 -16.12 -26.10 -23.01
CA ASP A 699 -17.05 -26.90 -22.23
C ASP A 699 -18.23 -27.32 -23.15
N GLY A 700 -18.35 -28.59 -23.48
CA GLY A 700 -19.40 -29.10 -24.36
C GLY A 700 -20.82 -29.12 -23.78
N GLN A 701 -21.04 -28.51 -22.63
CA GLN A 701 -22.36 -28.48 -21.97
C GLN A 701 -23.28 -27.42 -22.58
N PRO A 702 -24.50 -27.77 -23.00
CA PRO A 702 -25.48 -26.80 -23.46
C PRO A 702 -25.87 -25.88 -22.27
N ARG A 703 -25.87 -24.57 -22.51
CA ARG A 703 -26.23 -23.57 -21.51
C ARG A 703 -27.54 -22.90 -21.87
N ALA A 704 -28.50 -23.00 -20.97
CA ALA A 704 -29.83 -22.39 -21.10
C ALA A 704 -29.79 -20.87 -20.92
#